data_edab17fe6e14d76d58bbbf35fea5e32c
#
_entry.id   edab17fe6e14d76d58bbbf35fea5e32c
#
_cell.length_a   1.000
_cell.length_b   1.000
_cell.length_c   1.000
_cell.angle_alpha   90.00
_cell.angle_beta   90.00
_cell.angle_gamma   90.00
#
_symmetry.space_group_name_H-M   'P 1'
#
loop_
_entity.id
_entity.type
_entity.pdbx_description
1 polymer ?
#
loop_
_entity_poly.entity_id
_entity_poly.type
_entity_poly.pdbx_seq_one_letter_code
_entity_poly.pdbx_strand_id
1 'polypeptide(L)'
;DYTVTETEENGKTYTVYEFLIKNGIRFSDGEPLTIKDVLFNLYVYLDPAYTGSATIYSTDIVGLSNYRLQKTGDINDDSAAAFEESFVTEANIRIQNLIDYVRLVGKGVKQEDKPSDTWTDAEKEAMKKDYATVAAAFLEELTKDYNAIDKESYKDWKFTEAWQIFLYNDGGRSELLKEDPARPGYPLKDADGNYQLNETEAKRIYDEEIQEYIDEHKDMSTEEAIKAFCILSVYGSYFPGNAITETNASNFESVVKYWQTASTVLDQFTAEAKSNYFASMTKLVPNISGITTRKTESFNGKELGEEYDVLTIKINDVDPKAIYNFSFTVSPMHYYSTNSWNGKDYIAAFNGVDEFGLEYGSIQFMNEVINAPSKVGLPVGAGPYRASNAKGSEEVSGDTFFNNNFIYYERNPYFETVGEGIQNAKIKYIRFKVVASDQIINALSNGDIDYGDPSATQENIATAENAGLGHVEILTSGYGYVGINPRFVPNITVRRAIMKAMDTALITQNYYKGGLAEIIYRPMSTTSWAYPKDAAVYKNAALGLDYSFDSTGSEIEDMLKAAGYEKVNGVYQKQIEGFGLDRLSGANYRLTIAGGSTDHPAYAMFLKAAEILNRVGFEVKVVTSQTALSDLSAGKLAIWAAAWSSTVDPDMYQIYHIDSQASSTSNWGYKQVKAGKATEAYSEEYNI
;
A
#
# COMPACT_ATOMS: atom_id res chain seq x y z
N ASP A 1 12.53 -27.35 16.82
CA ASP A 1 13.11 -28.34 15.91
C ASP A 1 12.10 -28.63 14.80
N TYR A 2 12.57 -29.10 13.63
CA TYR A 2 11.68 -29.43 12.53
C TYR A 2 12.25 -30.59 11.70
N THR A 3 11.36 -31.26 10.95
CA THR A 3 11.75 -32.26 9.94
C THR A 3 11.07 -31.95 8.60
N VAL A 4 11.73 -32.36 7.52
CA VAL A 4 11.17 -32.28 6.15
C VAL A 4 11.30 -33.67 5.54
N THR A 5 10.19 -34.20 5.04
CA THR A 5 10.16 -35.56 4.48
C THR A 5 9.36 -35.57 3.18
N GLU A 6 9.93 -36.08 2.12
CA GLU A 6 9.21 -36.35 0.88
C GLU A 6 8.47 -37.70 0.99
N THR A 7 7.23 -37.73 0.57
CA THR A 7 6.38 -38.95 0.57
C THR A 7 5.70 -39.12 -0.78
N GLU A 8 5.49 -40.33 -1.19
CA GLU A 8 4.75 -40.65 -2.40
C GLU A 8 3.45 -41.41 -2.03
N GLU A 9 2.30 -40.85 -2.39
CA GLU A 9 1.00 -41.42 -2.13
C GLU A 9 0.16 -41.43 -3.42
N ASN A 10 -0.30 -42.62 -3.84
CA ASN A 10 -1.11 -42.81 -5.07
C ASN A 10 -0.46 -42.21 -6.34
N GLY A 11 0.88 -42.25 -6.44
CA GLY A 11 1.62 -41.72 -7.57
C GLY A 11 1.76 -40.20 -7.59
N LYS A 12 1.43 -39.52 -6.49
CA LYS A 12 1.71 -38.08 -6.27
C LYS A 12 2.76 -37.92 -5.20
N THR A 13 3.71 -36.98 -5.44
CA THR A 13 4.71 -36.62 -4.47
C THR A 13 4.16 -35.53 -3.55
N TYR A 14 4.54 -35.58 -2.30
CA TYR A 14 4.20 -34.60 -1.28
C TYR A 14 5.43 -34.29 -0.45
N THR A 15 5.52 -33.06 0.06
CA THR A 15 6.51 -32.72 1.09
C THR A 15 5.78 -32.45 2.40
N VAL A 16 6.25 -33.11 3.46
CA VAL A 16 5.69 -33.00 4.82
C VAL A 16 6.69 -32.27 5.70
N TYR A 17 6.26 -31.14 6.24
CA TYR A 17 6.99 -30.36 7.24
C TYR A 17 6.39 -30.63 8.61
N GLU A 18 7.21 -31.05 9.56
CA GLU A 18 6.80 -31.19 10.96
C GLU A 18 7.59 -30.21 11.81
N PHE A 19 6.89 -29.41 12.60
CA PHE A 19 7.46 -28.42 13.51
C PHE A 19 7.14 -28.80 14.96
N LEU A 20 8.17 -29.04 15.76
CA LEU A 20 8.05 -29.27 17.18
C LEU A 20 7.82 -27.94 17.90
N ILE A 21 6.68 -27.77 18.55
CA ILE A 21 6.33 -26.55 19.26
C ILE A 21 6.91 -26.60 20.66
N LYS A 22 7.65 -25.56 21.02
CA LYS A 22 8.34 -25.48 22.31
C LYS A 22 7.35 -25.26 23.44
N ASN A 23 7.45 -26.08 24.50
CA ASN A 23 6.67 -25.91 25.73
C ASN A 23 7.13 -24.73 26.59
N GLY A 24 6.24 -24.26 27.47
CA GLY A 24 6.57 -23.27 28.49
C GLY A 24 6.68 -21.82 28.02
N ILE A 25 6.46 -21.53 26.72
CA ILE A 25 6.44 -20.16 26.21
C ILE A 25 5.21 -19.45 26.76
N ARG A 26 5.40 -18.18 27.17
CA ARG A 26 4.31 -17.30 27.62
C ARG A 26 4.29 -16.01 26.83
N PHE A 27 3.10 -15.50 26.61
CA PHE A 27 2.91 -14.15 26.11
C PHE A 27 3.26 -13.09 27.16
N SER A 28 3.36 -11.85 26.72
CA SER A 28 3.76 -10.71 27.55
C SER A 28 2.77 -10.35 28.66
N ASP A 29 1.54 -10.84 28.60
CA ASP A 29 0.51 -10.75 29.63
C ASP A 29 0.54 -11.94 30.62
N GLY A 30 1.40 -12.93 30.37
CA GLY A 30 1.60 -14.10 31.21
C GLY A 30 0.82 -15.34 30.82
N GLU A 31 -0.10 -15.24 29.86
CA GLU A 31 -0.85 -16.39 29.36
C GLU A 31 0.06 -17.34 28.52
N PRO A 32 -0.16 -18.65 28.58
CA PRO A 32 0.68 -19.61 27.85
C PRO A 32 0.44 -19.55 26.36
N LEU A 33 1.52 -19.63 25.54
CA LEU A 33 1.44 -19.91 24.13
C LEU A 33 1.24 -21.41 23.91
N THR A 34 0.21 -21.76 23.15
CA THR A 34 -0.19 -23.15 22.89
C THR A 34 -0.31 -23.41 21.38
N ILE A 35 -0.48 -24.66 21.01
CA ILE A 35 -0.77 -25.05 19.61
C ILE A 35 -2.04 -24.36 19.06
N LYS A 36 -2.98 -23.97 19.96
CA LYS A 36 -4.18 -23.24 19.54
C LYS A 36 -3.84 -21.85 18.98
N ASP A 37 -2.89 -21.16 19.58
CA ASP A 37 -2.43 -19.85 19.12
C ASP A 37 -1.74 -19.98 17.75
N VAL A 38 -0.94 -21.04 17.57
CA VAL A 38 -0.27 -21.33 16.30
C VAL A 38 -1.30 -21.59 15.18
N LEU A 39 -2.29 -22.44 15.45
CA LEU A 39 -3.37 -22.73 14.49
C LEU A 39 -4.22 -21.48 14.23
N PHE A 40 -4.60 -20.72 15.26
CA PHE A 40 -5.34 -19.48 15.10
C PHE A 40 -4.65 -18.53 14.09
N ASN A 41 -3.36 -18.26 14.28
CA ASN A 41 -2.61 -17.38 13.39
C ASN A 41 -2.52 -17.95 11.97
N LEU A 42 -2.23 -19.23 11.84
CA LEU A 42 -2.15 -19.90 10.53
C LEU A 42 -3.47 -19.78 9.78
N TYR A 43 -4.61 -20.03 10.44
CA TYR A 43 -5.92 -19.92 9.81
C TYR A 43 -6.35 -18.46 9.56
N VAL A 44 -5.90 -17.49 10.35
CA VAL A 44 -6.06 -16.05 10.02
C VAL A 44 -5.36 -15.72 8.70
N TYR A 45 -4.09 -16.13 8.53
CA TYR A 45 -3.33 -15.88 7.30
C TYR A 45 -3.89 -16.64 6.07
N LEU A 46 -4.50 -17.78 6.27
CA LEU A 46 -5.04 -18.63 5.19
C LEU A 46 -6.53 -18.38 4.92
N ASP A 47 -7.19 -17.53 5.70
CA ASP A 47 -8.59 -17.18 5.51
C ASP A 47 -8.80 -16.42 4.19
N PRO A 48 -9.89 -16.68 3.44
CA PRO A 48 -10.19 -15.96 2.20
C PRO A 48 -10.42 -14.44 2.39
N ALA A 49 -10.78 -13.98 3.61
CA ALA A 49 -10.93 -12.55 3.92
C ALA A 49 -9.59 -11.86 4.30
N TYR A 50 -8.49 -12.61 4.40
CA TYR A 50 -7.19 -12.04 4.71
C TYR A 50 -6.64 -11.23 3.53
N THR A 51 -6.27 -9.96 3.78
CA THR A 51 -5.81 -8.99 2.77
C THR A 51 -4.31 -8.65 2.86
N GLY A 52 -3.57 -9.30 3.76
CA GLY A 52 -2.14 -9.08 3.95
C GLY A 52 -1.27 -9.83 2.93
N SER A 53 -0.06 -10.25 3.35
CA SER A 53 0.90 -10.93 2.48
C SER A 53 0.37 -12.25 1.92
N ALA A 54 0.55 -12.43 0.61
CA ALA A 54 0.19 -13.66 -0.09
C ALA A 54 1.15 -14.84 0.18
N THR A 55 2.29 -14.60 0.79
CA THR A 55 3.41 -15.54 0.89
C THR A 55 3.00 -16.91 1.39
N ILE A 56 2.18 -16.97 2.45
CA ILE A 56 1.80 -18.26 3.05
C ILE A 56 0.73 -18.98 2.24
N TYR A 57 -0.26 -18.28 1.72
CA TYR A 57 -1.34 -18.91 0.94
C TYR A 57 -1.00 -19.11 -0.54
N SER A 58 0.14 -18.60 -1.02
CA SER A 58 0.71 -18.97 -2.34
C SER A 58 1.43 -20.33 -2.30
N THR A 59 1.72 -20.86 -1.12
CA THR A 59 2.26 -22.21 -0.97
C THR A 59 1.13 -23.23 -1.21
N ASP A 60 1.38 -24.25 -2.05
CA ASP A 60 0.39 -25.26 -2.41
C ASP A 60 0.17 -26.29 -1.27
N ILE A 61 -0.45 -25.82 -0.17
CA ILE A 61 -0.81 -26.67 0.97
C ILE A 61 -1.99 -27.56 0.59
N VAL A 62 -1.86 -28.84 0.86
CA VAL A 62 -2.90 -29.85 0.53
C VAL A 62 -4.25 -29.46 1.14
N GLY A 63 -5.25 -29.28 0.29
CA GLY A 63 -6.61 -28.90 0.69
C GLY A 63 -6.82 -27.42 1.00
N LEU A 64 -5.81 -26.55 0.80
CA LEU A 64 -5.96 -25.11 1.00
C LEU A 64 -6.98 -24.51 0.03
N SER A 65 -6.90 -24.83 -1.26
CA SER A 65 -7.86 -24.36 -2.27
C SER A 65 -9.27 -24.84 -1.97
N ASN A 66 -9.42 -26.10 -1.51
CA ASN A 66 -10.72 -26.63 -1.08
C ASN A 66 -11.30 -25.80 0.09
N TYR A 67 -10.48 -25.50 1.10
CA TYR A 67 -10.87 -24.68 2.25
C TYR A 67 -11.24 -23.25 1.83
N ARG A 68 -10.38 -22.58 1.05
CA ARG A 68 -10.60 -21.17 0.63
C ARG A 68 -11.81 -21.01 -0.28
N LEU A 69 -12.11 -22.00 -1.12
CA LEU A 69 -13.24 -21.97 -2.05
C LEU A 69 -14.50 -22.68 -1.51
N GLN A 70 -14.39 -23.37 -0.37
CA GLN A 70 -15.46 -24.21 0.20
C GLN A 70 -16.02 -25.22 -0.81
N LYS A 71 -15.13 -25.84 -1.57
CA LYS A 71 -15.47 -26.85 -2.59
C LYS A 71 -14.78 -28.18 -2.28
N THR A 72 -15.48 -29.26 -2.52
CA THR A 72 -14.95 -30.62 -2.39
C THR A 72 -14.48 -31.14 -3.75
N GLY A 73 -13.52 -32.07 -3.75
CA GLY A 73 -12.95 -32.68 -4.95
C GLY A 73 -11.65 -31.98 -5.40
N ASP A 74 -11.13 -32.37 -6.56
CA ASP A 74 -9.92 -31.78 -7.13
C ASP A 74 -10.23 -30.39 -7.65
N ILE A 75 -9.48 -29.41 -7.18
CA ILE A 75 -9.56 -28.00 -7.62
C ILE A 75 -8.24 -27.66 -8.29
N ASN A 76 -8.32 -27.13 -9.50
CA ASN A 76 -7.16 -26.59 -10.21
C ASN A 76 -7.07 -25.06 -10.02
N ASP A 77 -5.91 -24.48 -10.31
CA ASP A 77 -5.62 -23.07 -10.14
C ASP A 77 -6.55 -22.18 -10.99
N ASP A 78 -6.90 -22.62 -12.21
CA ASP A 78 -7.81 -21.87 -13.08
C ASP A 78 -9.21 -21.73 -12.45
N SER A 79 -9.69 -22.78 -11.78
CA SER A 79 -10.98 -22.74 -11.07
C SER A 79 -10.94 -21.83 -9.85
N ALA A 80 -9.80 -21.77 -9.17
CA ALA A 80 -9.60 -20.90 -8.03
C ALA A 80 -9.55 -19.43 -8.49
N ALA A 81 -8.78 -19.14 -9.53
CA ALA A 81 -8.69 -17.80 -10.11
C ALA A 81 -10.05 -17.31 -10.64
N ALA A 82 -10.78 -18.15 -11.36
CA ALA A 82 -12.11 -17.81 -11.88
C ALA A 82 -13.13 -17.55 -10.76
N PHE A 83 -13.02 -18.25 -9.63
CA PHE A 83 -13.88 -18.03 -8.48
C PHE A 83 -13.59 -16.67 -7.82
N GLU A 84 -12.32 -16.35 -7.57
CA GLU A 84 -11.92 -15.04 -7.02
C GLU A 84 -12.35 -13.90 -7.97
N GLU A 85 -12.17 -14.07 -9.27
CA GLU A 85 -12.59 -13.09 -10.28
C GLU A 85 -14.11 -12.87 -10.31
N SER A 86 -14.91 -13.86 -9.92
CA SER A 86 -16.37 -13.70 -9.86
C SER A 86 -16.81 -12.62 -8.88
N PHE A 87 -16.11 -12.44 -7.77
CA PHE A 87 -16.39 -11.38 -6.78
C PHE A 87 -16.00 -10.00 -7.29
N VAL A 88 -14.87 -9.90 -8.00
CA VAL A 88 -14.46 -8.67 -8.67
C VAL A 88 -15.47 -8.28 -9.74
N THR A 89 -15.97 -9.26 -10.49
CA THR A 89 -17.02 -9.07 -11.49
C THR A 89 -18.31 -8.56 -10.85
N GLU A 90 -18.75 -9.16 -9.75
CA GLU A 90 -19.93 -8.70 -8.99
C GLU A 90 -19.75 -7.28 -8.47
N ALA A 91 -18.60 -6.95 -7.90
CA ALA A 91 -18.27 -5.61 -7.44
C ALA A 91 -18.31 -4.59 -8.60
N ASN A 92 -17.74 -4.92 -9.76
CA ASN A 92 -17.79 -4.06 -10.94
C ASN A 92 -19.22 -3.85 -11.46
N ILE A 93 -20.06 -4.87 -11.46
CA ILE A 93 -21.49 -4.75 -11.81
C ILE A 93 -22.19 -3.80 -10.84
N ARG A 94 -21.92 -3.92 -9.55
CA ARG A 94 -22.46 -3.05 -8.50
C ARG A 94 -22.06 -1.57 -8.73
N ILE A 95 -20.79 -1.33 -9.04
CA ILE A 95 -20.29 0.02 -9.37
C ILE A 95 -20.89 0.53 -10.67
N GLN A 96 -21.03 -0.31 -11.70
CA GLN A 96 -21.67 0.09 -12.96
C GLN A 96 -23.14 0.47 -12.75
N ASN A 97 -23.86 -0.28 -11.93
CA ASN A 97 -25.22 0.08 -11.54
C ASN A 97 -25.29 1.44 -10.83
N LEU A 98 -24.31 1.74 -9.98
CA LEU A 98 -24.20 3.04 -9.32
C LEU A 98 -23.92 4.17 -10.33
N ILE A 99 -23.04 3.96 -11.30
CA ILE A 99 -22.79 4.92 -12.39
C ILE A 99 -24.08 5.17 -13.20
N ASP A 100 -24.76 4.11 -13.60
CA ASP A 100 -26.02 4.20 -14.35
C ASP A 100 -27.11 4.92 -13.54
N TYR A 101 -27.20 4.65 -12.23
CA TYR A 101 -28.11 5.35 -11.32
C TYR A 101 -27.80 6.85 -11.26
N VAL A 102 -26.55 7.25 -11.08
CA VAL A 102 -26.15 8.66 -11.04
C VAL A 102 -26.49 9.37 -12.36
N ARG A 103 -26.21 8.72 -13.50
CA ARG A 103 -26.54 9.27 -14.83
C ARG A 103 -28.02 9.50 -15.02
N LEU A 104 -28.83 8.53 -14.64
CA LEU A 104 -30.28 8.58 -14.86
C LEU A 104 -30.95 9.58 -13.93
N VAL A 105 -30.61 9.53 -12.64
CA VAL A 105 -31.20 10.43 -11.64
C VAL A 105 -30.75 11.88 -11.88
N GLY A 106 -29.45 12.08 -12.20
CA GLY A 106 -28.88 13.40 -12.39
C GLY A 106 -29.36 14.11 -13.66
N LYS A 107 -29.51 13.37 -14.75
CA LYS A 107 -29.89 13.95 -16.06
C LYS A 107 -31.39 13.96 -16.33
N GLY A 108 -32.19 13.31 -15.47
CA GLY A 108 -33.61 13.11 -15.75
C GLY A 108 -33.90 12.33 -17.04
N VAL A 109 -32.86 11.72 -17.64
CA VAL A 109 -32.95 11.00 -18.91
C VAL A 109 -33.12 9.52 -18.64
N LYS A 110 -34.17 8.92 -19.19
CA LYS A 110 -34.33 7.47 -19.21
C LYS A 110 -33.39 6.89 -20.26
N GLN A 111 -32.44 6.05 -19.84
CA GLN A 111 -31.67 5.23 -20.79
C GLN A 111 -32.55 4.07 -21.26
N GLU A 112 -32.56 3.81 -22.57
CA GLU A 112 -33.40 2.76 -23.17
C GLU A 112 -33.06 1.37 -22.62
N ASP A 113 -31.79 1.12 -22.27
CA ASP A 113 -31.31 -0.18 -21.81
C ASP A 113 -31.51 -0.44 -20.30
N LYS A 114 -31.61 0.63 -19.46
CA LYS A 114 -31.85 0.54 -18.01
C LYS A 114 -32.63 1.76 -17.51
N PRO A 115 -33.92 1.84 -17.75
CA PRO A 115 -34.74 2.93 -17.23
C PRO A 115 -34.83 2.84 -15.69
N SER A 116 -34.83 4.00 -15.02
CA SER A 116 -34.89 4.09 -13.56
C SER A 116 -36.06 3.38 -12.91
N ASP A 117 -37.16 3.18 -13.68
CA ASP A 117 -38.33 2.45 -13.26
C ASP A 117 -38.19 0.92 -13.31
N THR A 118 -37.08 0.38 -13.85
CA THR A 118 -36.76 -1.05 -13.80
C THR A 118 -36.09 -1.46 -12.49
N TRP A 119 -35.58 -0.52 -11.71
CA TRP A 119 -35.00 -0.82 -10.41
C TRP A 119 -36.08 -0.84 -9.32
N THR A 120 -36.02 -1.83 -8.46
CA THR A 120 -36.84 -1.89 -7.25
C THR A 120 -36.43 -0.80 -6.26
N ASP A 121 -37.31 -0.45 -5.33
CA ASP A 121 -36.97 0.53 -4.30
C ASP A 121 -35.82 0.06 -3.41
N ALA A 122 -35.70 -1.25 -3.15
CA ALA A 122 -34.60 -1.82 -2.40
C ALA A 122 -33.25 -1.65 -3.13
N GLU A 123 -33.22 -1.85 -4.47
CA GLU A 123 -32.02 -1.64 -5.27
C GLU A 123 -31.62 -0.16 -5.31
N LYS A 124 -32.60 0.76 -5.42
CA LYS A 124 -32.35 2.21 -5.35
C LYS A 124 -31.77 2.62 -3.99
N GLU A 125 -32.28 2.10 -2.90
CA GLU A 125 -31.75 2.39 -1.55
C GLU A 125 -30.35 1.78 -1.37
N ALA A 126 -30.07 0.58 -1.91
CA ALA A 126 -28.73 0.01 -1.91
C ALA A 126 -27.73 0.90 -2.67
N MET A 127 -28.10 1.37 -3.86
CA MET A 127 -27.24 2.27 -4.66
C MET A 127 -27.02 3.63 -3.96
N LYS A 128 -28.00 4.17 -3.23
CA LYS A 128 -27.80 5.38 -2.41
C LYS A 128 -26.79 5.13 -1.29
N LYS A 129 -26.88 3.98 -0.62
CA LYS A 129 -25.92 3.58 0.41
C LYS A 129 -24.53 3.43 -0.17
N ASP A 130 -24.40 2.77 -1.31
CA ASP A 130 -23.12 2.59 -2.00
C ASP A 130 -22.53 3.95 -2.41
N TYR A 131 -23.35 4.85 -2.90
CA TYR A 131 -22.90 6.21 -3.21
C TYR A 131 -22.41 6.95 -1.96
N ALA A 132 -23.12 6.83 -0.82
CA ALA A 132 -22.66 7.43 0.43
C ALA A 132 -21.28 6.88 0.87
N THR A 133 -21.02 5.59 0.67
CA THR A 133 -19.72 4.97 0.92
C THR A 133 -18.62 5.57 0.02
N VAL A 134 -18.89 5.70 -1.27
CA VAL A 134 -17.96 6.29 -2.23
C VAL A 134 -17.66 7.76 -1.89
N ALA A 135 -18.69 8.53 -1.56
CA ALA A 135 -18.55 9.94 -1.20
C ALA A 135 -17.81 10.14 0.13
N ALA A 136 -18.02 9.27 1.12
CA ALA A 136 -17.27 9.29 2.37
C ALA A 136 -15.77 9.02 2.17
N ALA A 137 -15.44 8.03 1.34
CA ALA A 137 -14.06 7.73 0.96
C ALA A 137 -13.39 8.92 0.25
N PHE A 138 -14.14 9.60 -0.63
CA PHE A 138 -13.64 10.79 -1.32
C PHE A 138 -13.40 11.97 -0.37
N LEU A 139 -14.32 12.21 0.56
CA LEU A 139 -14.16 13.25 1.59
C LEU A 139 -12.94 12.98 2.49
N GLU A 140 -12.74 11.75 2.87
CA GLU A 140 -11.56 11.35 3.66
C GLU A 140 -10.26 11.63 2.89
N GLU A 141 -10.22 11.34 1.60
CA GLU A 141 -9.07 11.64 0.74
C GLU A 141 -8.80 13.14 0.65
N LEU A 142 -9.81 13.94 0.33
CA LEU A 142 -9.67 15.41 0.27
C LEU A 142 -9.19 15.99 1.61
N THR A 143 -9.65 15.42 2.72
CA THR A 143 -9.21 15.82 4.06
C THR A 143 -7.72 15.50 4.27
N LYS A 144 -7.25 14.33 3.83
CA LYS A 144 -5.84 13.96 3.88
C LYS A 144 -5.00 14.86 2.98
N ASP A 145 -5.46 15.15 1.77
CA ASP A 145 -4.76 16.01 0.81
C ASP A 145 -4.62 17.43 1.35
N TYR A 146 -5.68 17.98 1.95
CA TYR A 146 -5.61 19.29 2.60
C TYR A 146 -4.60 19.32 3.76
N ASN A 147 -4.62 18.32 4.63
CA ASN A 147 -3.71 18.21 5.77
C ASN A 147 -2.24 17.99 5.34
N ALA A 148 -2.01 17.42 4.16
CA ALA A 148 -0.69 17.16 3.61
C ALA A 148 -0.09 18.35 2.83
N ILE A 149 -0.78 19.49 2.75
CA ILE A 149 -0.27 20.67 2.05
C ILE A 149 1.02 21.15 2.73
N ASP A 150 2.12 21.07 2.00
CA ASP A 150 3.41 21.60 2.41
C ASP A 150 3.54 23.07 2.00
N LYS A 151 3.41 23.97 2.98
CA LYS A 151 3.51 25.43 2.76
C LYS A 151 4.90 25.87 2.29
N GLU A 152 5.96 25.15 2.66
CA GLU A 152 7.33 25.46 2.23
C GLU A 152 7.51 25.29 0.72
N SER A 153 6.82 24.33 0.11
CA SER A 153 6.82 24.14 -1.35
C SER A 153 6.19 25.32 -2.12
N TYR A 154 5.47 26.19 -1.44
CA TYR A 154 4.80 27.37 -2.01
C TYR A 154 5.34 28.71 -1.51
N LYS A 155 6.50 28.71 -0.83
CA LYS A 155 7.12 29.95 -0.32
C LYS A 155 7.43 30.97 -1.42
N ASP A 156 7.80 30.51 -2.61
CA ASP A 156 8.05 31.35 -3.78
C ASP A 156 6.75 31.95 -4.37
N TRP A 157 5.60 31.44 -3.97
CA TRP A 157 4.27 31.94 -4.31
C TRP A 157 3.73 32.93 -3.28
N LYS A 158 4.46 33.13 -2.18
CA LYS A 158 4.06 33.95 -1.02
C LYS A 158 2.77 33.50 -0.35
N PHE A 159 2.32 32.27 -0.59
CA PHE A 159 1.26 31.66 0.18
C PHE A 159 1.77 31.31 1.59
N THR A 160 1.03 31.71 2.62
CA THR A 160 1.38 31.46 4.03
C THR A 160 0.43 30.47 4.70
N GLU A 161 -0.75 30.26 4.09
CA GLU A 161 -1.81 29.43 4.65
C GLU A 161 -2.22 28.30 3.70
N ALA A 162 -2.55 27.14 4.26
CA ALA A 162 -2.97 25.96 3.49
C ALA A 162 -4.23 26.24 2.64
N TRP A 163 -5.17 27.02 3.16
CA TRP A 163 -6.39 27.38 2.44
C TRP A 163 -6.13 28.16 1.14
N GLN A 164 -5.11 29.03 1.13
CA GLN A 164 -4.71 29.77 -0.07
C GLN A 164 -4.23 28.82 -1.16
N ILE A 165 -3.39 27.87 -0.76
CA ILE A 165 -2.83 26.84 -1.65
C ILE A 165 -3.93 25.96 -2.22
N PHE A 166 -4.82 25.47 -1.36
CA PHE A 166 -5.92 24.59 -1.76
C PHE A 166 -6.90 25.30 -2.71
N LEU A 167 -7.36 26.50 -2.35
CA LEU A 167 -8.29 27.24 -3.19
C LEU A 167 -7.67 27.67 -4.53
N TYR A 168 -6.38 27.94 -4.56
CA TYR A 168 -5.68 28.26 -5.80
C TYR A 168 -5.55 27.01 -6.70
N ASN A 169 -5.08 25.88 -6.15
CA ASN A 169 -4.80 24.67 -6.92
C ASN A 169 -6.08 23.92 -7.33
N ASP A 170 -7.00 23.74 -6.41
CA ASP A 170 -8.19 22.90 -6.57
C ASP A 170 -9.43 23.74 -6.85
N GLY A 171 -9.53 24.91 -6.24
CA GLY A 171 -10.66 25.83 -6.42
C GLY A 171 -10.55 26.75 -7.64
N GLY A 172 -9.41 26.75 -8.33
CA GLY A 172 -9.21 27.63 -9.49
C GLY A 172 -9.25 29.12 -9.17
N ARG A 173 -9.02 29.50 -7.88
CA ARG A 173 -9.03 30.88 -7.41
C ARG A 173 -7.77 31.63 -7.84
N SER A 174 -7.64 31.86 -9.17
CA SER A 174 -6.47 32.53 -9.76
C SER A 174 -6.28 33.97 -9.27
N GLU A 175 -7.34 34.63 -8.78
CA GLU A 175 -7.32 35.95 -8.18
C GLU A 175 -6.48 36.05 -6.89
N LEU A 176 -6.14 34.93 -6.27
CA LEU A 176 -5.21 34.86 -5.13
C LEU A 176 -3.79 35.31 -5.50
N LEU A 177 -3.43 35.30 -6.79
CA LEU A 177 -2.19 35.91 -7.27
C LEU A 177 -2.49 37.20 -8.05
N LYS A 178 -1.56 38.14 -7.98
CA LYS A 178 -1.65 39.35 -8.81
C LYS A 178 -1.46 38.97 -10.27
N GLU A 179 -2.26 39.53 -11.14
CA GLU A 179 -2.14 39.38 -12.59
C GLU A 179 -1.00 40.26 -13.15
N ASP A 180 -0.24 39.70 -14.11
CA ASP A 180 0.79 40.45 -14.84
C ASP A 180 0.12 41.38 -15.84
N PRO A 181 0.24 42.76 -15.64
CA PRO A 181 -0.38 43.71 -16.55
C PRO A 181 0.12 43.62 -18.00
N ALA A 182 1.31 43.07 -18.21
CA ALA A 182 1.88 42.88 -19.53
C ALA A 182 1.44 41.58 -20.22
N ARG A 183 0.87 40.63 -19.43
CA ARG A 183 0.45 39.33 -19.92
C ARG A 183 -0.85 38.88 -19.23
N PRO A 184 -2.00 39.40 -19.65
CA PRO A 184 -3.28 39.04 -19.04
C PRO A 184 -3.48 37.51 -18.97
N GLY A 185 -3.97 37.05 -17.82
CA GLY A 185 -4.14 35.63 -17.50
C GLY A 185 -2.91 34.92 -16.94
N TYR A 186 -1.77 35.63 -16.79
CA TYR A 186 -0.58 35.08 -16.15
C TYR A 186 -0.31 35.74 -14.81
N PRO A 187 0.15 35.01 -13.79
CA PRO A 187 0.48 35.59 -12.50
C PRO A 187 1.76 36.44 -12.57
N LEU A 188 1.73 37.59 -11.86
CA LEU A 188 2.84 38.52 -11.76
C LEU A 188 3.97 37.92 -10.92
N LYS A 189 5.22 38.09 -11.40
CA LYS A 189 6.45 37.77 -10.67
C LYS A 189 7.21 39.00 -10.24
N ASP A 190 7.89 38.94 -9.09
CA ASP A 190 8.85 39.97 -8.66
C ASP A 190 10.20 39.83 -9.39
N ALA A 191 11.15 40.68 -9.05
CA ALA A 191 12.48 40.72 -9.67
C ALA A 191 13.29 39.42 -9.39
N ASP A 192 12.98 38.72 -8.33
CA ASP A 192 13.62 37.46 -7.92
C ASP A 192 12.92 36.23 -8.54
N GLY A 193 11.84 36.43 -9.30
CA GLY A 193 11.07 35.38 -9.97
C GLY A 193 9.95 34.78 -9.15
N ASN A 194 9.68 35.28 -7.94
CA ASN A 194 8.63 34.78 -7.06
C ASN A 194 7.26 35.34 -7.47
N TYR A 195 6.22 34.54 -7.33
CA TYR A 195 4.83 34.99 -7.55
C TYR A 195 4.39 35.97 -6.45
N GLN A 196 3.48 36.87 -6.78
CA GLN A 196 2.99 37.87 -5.85
C GLN A 196 1.57 37.56 -5.40
N LEU A 197 1.39 37.29 -4.09
CA LEU A 197 0.07 37.14 -3.48
C LEU A 197 -0.75 38.45 -3.65
N ASN A 198 -2.01 38.31 -4.03
CA ASN A 198 -2.98 39.40 -4.00
C ASN A 198 -3.57 39.50 -2.59
N GLU A 199 -2.91 40.23 -1.71
CA GLU A 199 -3.31 40.38 -0.30
C GLU A 199 -4.74 40.93 -0.14
N THR A 200 -5.19 41.79 -1.06
CA THR A 200 -6.56 42.34 -1.03
C THR A 200 -7.60 41.25 -1.25
N GLU A 201 -7.39 40.43 -2.26
CA GLU A 201 -8.33 39.29 -2.52
C GLU A 201 -8.22 38.20 -1.49
N ALA A 202 -7.03 37.86 -1.04
CA ALA A 202 -6.87 36.90 0.04
C ALA A 202 -7.60 37.36 1.32
N LYS A 203 -7.50 38.64 1.65
CA LYS A 203 -8.21 39.23 2.79
C LYS A 203 -9.74 39.20 2.57
N ARG A 204 -10.21 39.56 1.37
CA ARG A 204 -11.64 39.52 1.03
C ARG A 204 -12.19 38.10 1.18
N ILE A 205 -11.54 37.09 0.59
CA ILE A 205 -11.96 35.69 0.70
C ILE A 205 -12.03 35.26 2.17
N TYR A 206 -11.03 35.64 2.96
CA TYR A 206 -11.03 35.28 4.38
C TYR A 206 -12.17 35.98 5.15
N ASP A 207 -12.29 37.28 5.02
CA ASP A 207 -13.24 38.09 5.82
C ASP A 207 -14.71 37.86 5.41
N GLU A 208 -14.96 37.68 4.10
CA GLU A 208 -16.33 37.61 3.57
C GLU A 208 -16.84 36.18 3.41
N GLU A 209 -15.95 35.22 3.06
CA GLU A 209 -16.37 33.86 2.75
C GLU A 209 -16.01 32.87 3.89
N ILE A 210 -14.75 32.85 4.30
CA ILE A 210 -14.25 31.89 5.32
C ILE A 210 -14.80 32.27 6.71
N GLN A 211 -14.78 33.54 7.08
CA GLN A 211 -15.25 33.98 8.39
C GLN A 211 -16.75 33.78 8.56
N GLU A 212 -17.56 34.00 7.50
CA GLU A 212 -18.97 33.68 7.52
C GLU A 212 -19.20 32.18 7.83
N TYR A 213 -18.45 31.30 7.16
CA TYR A 213 -18.54 29.86 7.41
C TYR A 213 -18.13 29.48 8.84
N ILE A 214 -17.07 30.11 9.39
CA ILE A 214 -16.64 29.92 10.79
C ILE A 214 -17.75 30.34 11.76
N ASP A 215 -18.39 31.48 11.50
CA ASP A 215 -19.46 32.04 12.34
C ASP A 215 -20.72 31.19 12.32
N GLU A 216 -20.99 30.49 11.25
CA GLU A 216 -22.10 29.53 11.12
C GLU A 216 -21.80 28.17 11.78
N HIS A 217 -20.53 27.77 11.90
CA HIS A 217 -20.09 26.44 12.39
C HIS A 217 -19.26 26.56 13.67
N LYS A 218 -19.81 27.21 14.70
CA LYS A 218 -19.16 27.45 16.01
C LYS A 218 -18.90 26.22 16.86
N ASP A 219 -19.42 25.07 16.45
CA ASP A 219 -19.17 23.75 17.01
C ASP A 219 -17.83 23.15 16.55
N MET A 220 -17.26 23.70 15.49
CA MET A 220 -15.93 23.31 14.98
C MET A 220 -14.83 24.23 15.53
N SER A 221 -13.59 23.73 15.59
CA SER A 221 -12.44 24.59 15.73
C SER A 221 -12.25 25.47 14.48
N THR A 222 -11.61 26.62 14.61
CA THR A 222 -11.36 27.51 13.48
C THR A 222 -10.62 26.80 12.33
N GLU A 223 -9.66 25.95 12.66
CA GLU A 223 -8.88 25.19 11.67
C GLU A 223 -9.74 24.17 10.92
N GLU A 224 -10.60 23.44 11.65
CA GLU A 224 -11.54 22.49 11.04
C GLU A 224 -12.57 23.19 10.15
N ALA A 225 -13.08 24.34 10.58
CA ALA A 225 -14.03 25.12 9.81
C ALA A 225 -13.40 25.65 8.50
N ILE A 226 -12.17 26.17 8.55
CA ILE A 226 -11.44 26.61 7.34
C ILE A 226 -11.25 25.45 6.37
N LYS A 227 -10.80 24.29 6.85
CA LYS A 227 -10.63 23.09 6.04
C LYS A 227 -11.95 22.64 5.41
N ALA A 228 -13.02 22.57 6.20
CA ALA A 228 -14.34 22.19 5.73
C ALA A 228 -14.87 23.18 4.66
N PHE A 229 -14.73 24.47 4.89
CA PHE A 229 -15.05 25.51 3.89
C PHE A 229 -14.31 25.24 2.57
N CYS A 230 -13.00 25.07 2.61
CA CYS A 230 -12.18 24.84 1.42
C CYS A 230 -12.65 23.60 0.64
N ILE A 231 -12.85 22.49 1.31
CA ILE A 231 -13.31 21.25 0.68
C ILE A 231 -14.72 21.39 0.10
N LEU A 232 -15.65 21.95 0.86
CA LEU A 232 -17.04 22.08 0.43
C LEU A 232 -17.26 23.14 -0.63
N SER A 233 -16.49 24.24 -0.62
CA SER A 233 -16.59 25.27 -1.67
C SER A 233 -16.15 24.74 -3.03
N VAL A 234 -15.16 23.84 -3.06
CA VAL A 234 -14.62 23.23 -4.30
C VAL A 234 -15.41 21.97 -4.68
N TYR A 235 -15.63 21.08 -3.71
CA TYR A 235 -16.13 19.73 -3.94
C TYR A 235 -17.51 19.45 -3.35
N GLY A 236 -18.20 20.45 -2.81
CA GLY A 236 -19.50 20.23 -2.13
C GLY A 236 -20.56 19.58 -3.01
N SER A 237 -20.51 19.77 -4.33
CA SER A 237 -21.41 19.12 -5.27
C SER A 237 -21.21 17.61 -5.43
N TYR A 238 -20.09 17.07 -4.91
CA TYR A 238 -19.75 15.65 -4.98
C TYR A 238 -20.26 14.85 -3.75
N PHE A 239 -20.88 15.51 -2.76
CA PHE A 239 -21.25 14.84 -1.51
C PHE A 239 -22.77 14.50 -1.44
N PRO A 240 -23.14 13.44 -0.68
CA PRO A 240 -24.50 12.89 -0.68
C PRO A 240 -25.61 13.84 -0.24
N GLY A 241 -25.28 14.92 0.45
CA GLY A 241 -26.27 15.94 0.88
C GLY A 241 -26.82 16.80 -0.25
N ASN A 242 -26.15 16.83 -1.40
CA ASN A 242 -26.57 17.62 -2.54
C ASN A 242 -27.45 16.80 -3.48
N ALA A 243 -28.50 17.40 -4.00
CA ALA A 243 -29.31 16.78 -5.04
C ALA A 243 -28.47 16.58 -6.30
N ILE A 244 -28.54 15.38 -6.91
CA ILE A 244 -27.95 15.11 -8.20
C ILE A 244 -28.78 15.85 -9.26
N THR A 245 -28.12 16.74 -9.96
CA THR A 245 -28.74 17.57 -11.03
C THR A 245 -28.02 17.35 -12.33
N GLU A 246 -28.59 17.83 -13.45
CA GLU A 246 -27.93 17.78 -14.75
C GLU A 246 -26.53 18.45 -14.72
N THR A 247 -26.40 19.53 -13.94
CA THR A 247 -25.15 20.29 -13.83
C THR A 247 -24.03 19.54 -13.10
N ASN A 248 -24.34 18.73 -12.07
CA ASN A 248 -23.34 18.06 -11.25
C ASN A 248 -23.25 16.54 -11.48
N ALA A 249 -24.12 15.96 -12.30
CA ALA A 249 -24.14 14.52 -12.56
C ALA A 249 -22.81 13.96 -13.11
N SER A 250 -22.11 14.73 -13.93
CA SER A 250 -20.80 14.33 -14.46
C SER A 250 -19.71 14.27 -13.38
N ASN A 251 -19.80 15.12 -12.35
CA ASN A 251 -18.91 15.11 -11.21
C ASN A 251 -19.12 13.84 -10.38
N PHE A 252 -20.37 13.50 -10.07
CA PHE A 252 -20.70 12.26 -9.38
C PHE A 252 -20.25 11.02 -10.14
N GLU A 253 -20.47 10.99 -11.45
CA GLU A 253 -19.98 9.91 -12.31
C GLU A 253 -18.46 9.80 -12.29
N SER A 254 -17.76 10.93 -12.35
CA SER A 254 -16.29 10.96 -12.31
C SER A 254 -15.73 10.43 -10.99
N VAL A 255 -16.34 10.77 -9.85
CA VAL A 255 -15.95 10.23 -8.54
C VAL A 255 -16.13 8.71 -8.49
N VAL A 256 -17.28 8.20 -8.91
CA VAL A 256 -17.57 6.76 -8.90
C VAL A 256 -16.61 6.01 -9.81
N LYS A 257 -16.33 6.52 -11.01
CA LYS A 257 -15.35 5.95 -11.94
C LYS A 257 -13.92 5.98 -11.39
N TYR A 258 -13.55 7.09 -10.74
CA TYR A 258 -12.26 7.19 -10.06
C TYR A 258 -12.10 6.06 -9.04
N TRP A 259 -13.10 5.85 -8.17
CA TRP A 259 -13.06 4.82 -7.14
C TRP A 259 -13.16 3.40 -7.70
N GLN A 260 -13.82 3.20 -8.83
CA GLN A 260 -13.78 1.91 -9.55
C GLN A 260 -12.34 1.51 -9.92
N THR A 261 -11.53 2.49 -10.31
CA THR A 261 -10.16 2.26 -10.76
C THR A 261 -9.11 2.45 -9.66
N ALA A 262 -9.37 3.31 -8.65
CA ALA A 262 -8.46 3.56 -7.53
C ALA A 262 -8.49 2.51 -6.43
N SER A 263 -9.29 1.47 -6.62
CA SER A 263 -9.33 0.24 -5.86
C SER A 263 -9.94 0.25 -4.46
N THR A 264 -9.86 1.29 -3.65
CA THR A 264 -10.34 1.24 -2.26
C THR A 264 -11.82 0.82 -2.18
N VAL A 265 -12.69 1.39 -3.01
CA VAL A 265 -14.12 1.02 -3.04
C VAL A 265 -14.34 -0.29 -3.79
N LEU A 266 -13.61 -0.55 -4.88
CA LEU A 266 -13.67 -1.83 -5.58
C LEU A 266 -13.24 -2.98 -4.67
N ASP A 267 -12.18 -2.80 -3.91
CA ASP A 267 -11.69 -3.79 -2.95
C ASP A 267 -12.70 -4.01 -1.83
N GLN A 268 -13.31 -2.93 -1.31
CA GLN A 268 -14.36 -3.02 -0.31
C GLN A 268 -15.58 -3.80 -0.85
N PHE A 269 -16.08 -3.45 -2.02
CA PHE A 269 -17.24 -4.13 -2.62
C PHE A 269 -16.92 -5.58 -2.98
N THR A 270 -15.71 -5.87 -3.43
CA THR A 270 -15.23 -7.25 -3.67
C THR A 270 -15.21 -8.04 -2.36
N ALA A 271 -14.67 -7.45 -1.29
CA ALA A 271 -14.62 -8.07 0.03
C ALA A 271 -16.03 -8.28 0.62
N GLU A 272 -16.95 -7.32 0.44
CA GLU A 272 -18.35 -7.46 0.84
C GLU A 272 -19.06 -8.58 0.06
N ALA A 273 -18.89 -8.64 -1.27
CA ALA A 273 -19.46 -9.72 -2.11
C ALA A 273 -18.97 -11.08 -1.64
N LYS A 274 -17.69 -11.20 -1.39
CA LYS A 274 -17.05 -12.42 -0.87
C LYS A 274 -17.58 -12.81 0.51
N SER A 275 -17.66 -11.85 1.42
CA SER A 275 -18.20 -12.03 2.77
C SER A 275 -19.67 -12.47 2.75
N ASN A 276 -20.49 -11.82 1.90
CA ASN A 276 -21.90 -12.21 1.72
C ASN A 276 -22.05 -13.61 1.17
N TYR A 277 -21.22 -14.00 0.21
CA TYR A 277 -21.20 -15.34 -0.33
C TYR A 277 -20.94 -16.37 0.78
N PHE A 278 -19.86 -16.20 1.56
CA PHE A 278 -19.51 -17.12 2.64
C PHE A 278 -20.50 -17.11 3.79
N ALA A 279 -21.10 -15.97 4.15
CA ALA A 279 -22.15 -15.88 5.16
C ALA A 279 -23.43 -16.61 4.77
N SER A 280 -23.74 -16.71 3.47
CA SER A 280 -24.94 -17.37 2.95
C SER A 280 -24.81 -18.88 2.79
N MET A 281 -23.60 -19.43 2.90
CA MET A 281 -23.34 -20.85 2.62
C MET A 281 -23.14 -21.68 3.89
N THR A 282 -23.42 -22.96 3.80
CA THR A 282 -23.02 -23.92 4.82
C THR A 282 -21.54 -24.26 4.61
N LYS A 283 -20.73 -24.16 5.66
CA LYS A 283 -19.31 -24.54 5.61
C LYS A 283 -19.15 -26.00 5.26
N LEU A 284 -18.67 -26.31 4.05
CA LEU A 284 -18.53 -27.69 3.53
C LEU A 284 -17.17 -28.29 3.84
N VAL A 285 -16.12 -27.44 3.91
CA VAL A 285 -14.73 -27.83 4.17
C VAL A 285 -14.30 -27.13 5.47
N PRO A 286 -14.36 -27.85 6.60
CA PRO A 286 -14.13 -27.23 7.92
C PRO A 286 -12.68 -26.86 8.18
N ASN A 287 -11.72 -27.55 7.56
CA ASN A 287 -10.29 -27.37 7.78
C ASN A 287 -9.48 -27.61 6.51
N ILE A 288 -8.18 -27.29 6.59
CA ILE A 288 -7.19 -27.55 5.55
C ILE A 288 -6.58 -28.92 5.81
N SER A 289 -6.84 -29.90 4.95
CA SER A 289 -6.46 -31.30 5.20
C SER A 289 -4.95 -31.53 5.33
N GLY A 290 -4.13 -30.67 4.72
CA GLY A 290 -2.68 -30.71 4.85
C GLY A 290 -2.14 -30.11 6.15
N ILE A 291 -2.99 -29.51 7.00
CA ILE A 291 -2.58 -28.95 8.30
C ILE A 291 -3.16 -29.82 9.41
N THR A 292 -2.27 -30.47 10.15
CA THR A 292 -2.67 -31.34 11.27
C THR A 292 -1.77 -31.11 12.49
N THR A 293 -2.24 -31.57 13.63
CA THR A 293 -1.45 -31.53 14.86
C THR A 293 -1.44 -32.90 15.53
N ARG A 294 -0.37 -33.21 16.21
CA ARG A 294 -0.24 -34.42 17.04
C ARG A 294 0.60 -34.11 18.28
N LYS A 295 0.51 -35.00 19.26
CA LYS A 295 1.39 -34.95 20.43
C LYS A 295 2.45 -36.05 20.33
N THR A 296 3.63 -35.77 20.91
CA THR A 296 4.75 -36.70 20.88
C THR A 296 5.67 -36.55 22.10
N GLU A 297 6.22 -37.64 22.56
CA GLU A 297 7.31 -37.67 23.57
C GLU A 297 8.69 -37.89 22.94
N SER A 298 8.73 -38.09 21.61
CA SER A 298 9.99 -38.21 20.85
C SER A 298 9.88 -37.50 19.51
N PHE A 299 10.98 -36.89 19.06
CA PHE A 299 11.04 -36.16 17.82
C PHE A 299 12.43 -36.29 17.19
N ASN A 300 12.50 -36.54 15.88
CA ASN A 300 13.76 -36.70 15.14
C ASN A 300 14.74 -37.69 15.81
N GLY A 301 14.20 -38.81 16.31
CA GLY A 301 14.99 -39.85 16.96
C GLY A 301 15.50 -39.53 18.36
N LYS A 302 15.03 -38.46 18.99
CA LYS A 302 15.38 -38.02 20.33
C LYS A 302 14.17 -38.13 21.27
N GLU A 303 14.36 -38.72 22.45
CA GLU A 303 13.38 -38.69 23.55
C GLU A 303 13.37 -37.29 24.15
N LEU A 304 12.18 -36.71 24.35
CA LEU A 304 11.97 -35.34 24.81
C LEU A 304 11.76 -35.26 26.33
N GLY A 305 11.41 -36.36 26.98
CA GLY A 305 11.18 -36.43 28.42
C GLY A 305 9.82 -35.92 28.89
N GLU A 306 9.08 -35.25 28.02
CA GLU A 306 7.69 -34.80 28.22
C GLU A 306 6.96 -34.74 26.87
N GLU A 307 5.65 -34.57 26.91
CA GLU A 307 4.80 -34.48 25.71
C GLU A 307 4.85 -33.09 25.10
N TYR A 308 5.06 -33.01 23.78
CA TYR A 308 5.10 -31.80 22.97
C TYR A 308 4.04 -31.85 21.87
N ASP A 309 3.57 -30.67 21.47
CA ASP A 309 2.75 -30.52 20.26
C ASP A 309 3.64 -30.44 19.02
N VAL A 310 3.18 -31.09 17.94
CA VAL A 310 3.80 -31.02 16.61
C VAL A 310 2.77 -30.48 15.65
N LEU A 311 3.12 -29.41 14.91
CA LEU A 311 2.40 -28.91 13.75
C LEU A 311 2.91 -29.63 12.52
N THR A 312 2.03 -30.22 11.72
CA THR A 312 2.36 -30.83 10.43
C THR A 312 1.74 -29.99 9.32
N ILE A 313 2.54 -29.60 8.33
CA ILE A 313 2.08 -28.95 7.09
C ILE A 313 2.52 -29.83 5.93
N LYS A 314 1.55 -30.30 5.15
CA LYS A 314 1.75 -31.12 3.95
C LYS A 314 1.48 -30.27 2.71
N ILE A 315 2.42 -30.19 1.80
CA ILE A 315 2.27 -29.50 0.51
C ILE A 315 2.25 -30.51 -0.64
N ASN A 316 1.62 -30.12 -1.75
CA ASN A 316 1.72 -30.85 -2.99
C ASN A 316 3.11 -30.65 -3.57
N ASP A 317 3.66 -31.75 -4.16
CA ASP A 317 4.96 -31.74 -4.82
C ASP A 317 6.14 -31.33 -3.91
N VAL A 318 7.27 -30.97 -4.48
CA VAL A 318 8.48 -30.52 -3.80
C VAL A 318 8.72 -29.05 -4.08
N ASP A 319 8.59 -28.22 -3.06
CA ASP A 319 8.98 -26.82 -3.11
C ASP A 319 10.09 -26.53 -2.08
N PRO A 320 11.37 -26.44 -2.49
CA PRO A 320 12.48 -26.17 -1.57
C PRO A 320 12.39 -24.83 -0.83
N LYS A 321 11.55 -23.92 -1.30
CA LYS A 321 11.36 -22.58 -0.72
C LYS A 321 10.24 -22.55 0.32
N ALA A 322 9.34 -23.51 0.32
CA ALA A 322 8.15 -23.50 1.18
C ALA A 322 8.47 -23.34 2.67
N ILE A 323 9.62 -23.85 3.12
CA ILE A 323 10.04 -23.71 4.51
C ILE A 323 10.13 -22.23 4.98
N TYR A 324 10.53 -21.32 4.10
CA TYR A 324 10.64 -19.90 4.40
C TYR A 324 9.27 -19.23 4.52
N ASN A 325 8.27 -19.76 3.81
CA ASN A 325 6.90 -19.26 3.83
C ASN A 325 6.15 -19.63 5.12
N PHE A 326 6.66 -20.61 5.87
CA PHE A 326 6.09 -21.02 7.17
C PHE A 326 6.67 -20.21 8.35
N SER A 327 7.49 -19.19 8.10
CA SER A 327 7.94 -18.25 9.12
C SER A 327 6.89 -17.16 9.33
N PHE A 328 6.02 -17.32 10.32
CA PHE A 328 4.98 -16.36 10.66
C PHE A 328 4.98 -16.05 12.16
N THR A 329 4.48 -14.87 12.51
CA THR A 329 4.34 -14.42 13.89
C THR A 329 3.17 -15.12 14.56
N VAL A 330 3.37 -15.62 15.78
CA VAL A 330 2.31 -16.19 16.60
C VAL A 330 1.82 -15.17 17.62
N SER A 331 0.59 -14.71 17.45
CA SER A 331 -0.10 -13.77 18.32
C SER A 331 -1.14 -14.48 19.19
N PRO A 332 -1.42 -14.02 20.41
CA PRO A 332 -2.34 -14.70 21.33
C PRO A 332 -3.79 -14.66 20.85
N MET A 333 -4.40 -15.84 20.71
CA MET A 333 -5.80 -15.96 20.33
C MET A 333 -6.73 -15.30 21.35
N HIS A 334 -6.45 -15.45 22.66
CA HIS A 334 -7.28 -14.85 23.72
C HIS A 334 -7.34 -13.31 23.64
N TYR A 335 -6.34 -12.65 23.04
CA TYR A 335 -6.29 -11.21 22.86
C TYR A 335 -6.84 -10.76 21.50
N TYR A 336 -6.42 -11.40 20.40
CA TYR A 336 -6.80 -10.97 19.05
C TYR A 336 -8.14 -11.52 18.57
N SER A 337 -8.63 -12.65 19.09
CA SER A 337 -9.98 -13.14 18.86
C SER A 337 -10.98 -12.51 19.84
N THR A 338 -12.15 -13.07 20.02
CA THR A 338 -13.21 -12.56 20.89
C THR A 338 -14.07 -13.66 21.51
N ASN A 339 -14.59 -13.36 22.70
CA ASN A 339 -15.59 -14.19 23.37
C ASN A 339 -17.03 -13.73 23.11
N SER A 340 -17.22 -12.66 22.32
CA SER A 340 -18.55 -12.13 22.00
C SER A 340 -18.55 -11.39 20.67
N TRP A 341 -18.95 -12.10 19.63
CA TRP A 341 -19.20 -11.53 18.29
C TRP A 341 -20.43 -12.20 17.70
N ASN A 342 -21.44 -11.41 17.34
CA ASN A 342 -22.71 -11.91 16.83
C ASN A 342 -23.33 -13.05 17.68
N GLY A 343 -23.14 -12.95 19.02
CA GLY A 343 -23.65 -13.93 19.96
C GLY A 343 -22.86 -15.23 20.10
N LYS A 344 -21.68 -15.32 19.45
CA LYS A 344 -20.78 -16.49 19.52
C LYS A 344 -19.49 -16.14 20.27
N ASP A 345 -19.04 -17.10 21.08
CA ASP A 345 -17.72 -17.09 21.72
C ASP A 345 -16.74 -17.88 20.85
N TYR A 346 -15.90 -17.18 20.08
CA TYR A 346 -14.95 -17.78 19.15
C TYR A 346 -13.75 -18.41 19.86
N ILE A 347 -13.39 -17.88 21.05
CA ILE A 347 -12.30 -18.44 21.87
C ILE A 347 -12.72 -19.77 22.46
N ALA A 348 -13.91 -19.83 23.06
CA ALA A 348 -14.43 -21.06 23.66
C ALA A 348 -14.84 -22.10 22.61
N ALA A 349 -15.28 -21.68 21.43
CA ALA A 349 -15.67 -22.57 20.34
C ALA A 349 -14.47 -23.29 19.68
N PHE A 350 -13.25 -22.82 19.91
CA PHE A 350 -12.05 -23.42 19.29
C PHE A 350 -11.89 -24.88 19.70
N ASN A 351 -11.99 -25.79 18.75
CA ASN A 351 -11.81 -27.24 18.97
C ASN A 351 -10.61 -27.84 18.21
N GLY A 352 -9.87 -27.04 17.45
CA GLY A 352 -8.65 -27.43 16.75
C GLY A 352 -8.86 -28.25 15.46
N VAL A 353 -10.12 -28.51 15.07
CA VAL A 353 -10.46 -29.31 13.87
C VAL A 353 -11.41 -28.52 12.95
N ASP A 354 -12.42 -27.87 13.51
CA ASP A 354 -13.48 -27.20 12.75
C ASP A 354 -13.61 -25.72 13.09
N GLU A 355 -13.09 -25.30 14.23
CA GLU A 355 -13.12 -23.93 14.72
C GLU A 355 -11.71 -23.48 15.10
N PHE A 356 -11.32 -22.31 14.64
CA PHE A 356 -9.95 -21.78 14.77
C PHE A 356 -9.90 -20.38 15.39
N GLY A 357 -10.93 -19.98 16.12
CA GLY A 357 -10.98 -18.68 16.80
C GLY A 357 -11.32 -17.50 15.90
N LEU A 358 -11.85 -17.72 14.70
CA LEU A 358 -12.23 -16.69 13.73
C LEU A 358 -13.56 -17.02 13.04
N GLU A 359 -14.23 -16.00 12.50
CA GLU A 359 -15.36 -16.15 11.62
C GLU A 359 -14.86 -16.27 10.18
N TYR A 360 -15.01 -17.48 9.61
CA TYR A 360 -14.51 -17.81 8.30
C TYR A 360 -15.03 -16.88 7.21
N GLY A 361 -14.13 -16.30 6.40
CA GLY A 361 -14.44 -15.47 5.24
C GLY A 361 -15.09 -14.13 5.59
N SER A 362 -15.07 -13.71 6.85
CA SER A 362 -15.70 -12.45 7.30
C SER A 362 -14.71 -11.31 7.33
N ILE A 363 -14.81 -10.40 6.34
CA ILE A 363 -13.99 -9.18 6.32
C ILE A 363 -14.34 -8.27 7.51
N GLN A 364 -15.60 -8.28 7.96
CA GLN A 364 -16.02 -7.51 9.11
C GLN A 364 -15.37 -8.00 10.39
N PHE A 365 -15.30 -9.34 10.59
CA PHE A 365 -14.58 -9.92 11.71
C PHE A 365 -13.09 -9.57 11.66
N MET A 366 -12.45 -9.65 10.50
CA MET A 366 -11.05 -9.25 10.32
C MET A 366 -10.82 -7.80 10.73
N ASN A 367 -11.68 -6.88 10.31
CA ASN A 367 -11.50 -5.44 10.58
C ASN A 367 -11.88 -5.05 12.01
N GLU A 368 -12.99 -5.55 12.54
CA GLU A 368 -13.54 -5.09 13.82
C GLU A 368 -13.04 -5.90 15.01
N VAL A 369 -12.57 -7.14 14.79
CA VAL A 369 -12.08 -8.02 15.86
C VAL A 369 -10.57 -8.20 15.79
N ILE A 370 -10.05 -8.74 14.69
CA ILE A 370 -8.60 -9.06 14.58
C ILE A 370 -7.77 -7.77 14.51
N ASN A 371 -8.15 -6.85 13.64
CA ASN A 371 -7.46 -5.59 13.39
C ASN A 371 -8.06 -4.40 14.17
N ALA A 372 -8.83 -4.67 15.23
CA ALA A 372 -9.41 -3.60 16.05
C ALA A 372 -8.32 -2.62 16.51
N PRO A 373 -8.50 -1.30 16.34
CA PRO A 373 -7.48 -0.29 16.70
C PRO A 373 -6.97 -0.40 18.12
N SER A 374 -7.83 -0.80 19.08
CA SER A 374 -7.46 -1.03 20.47
C SER A 374 -6.48 -2.19 20.67
N LYS A 375 -6.48 -3.17 19.77
CA LYS A 375 -5.59 -4.35 19.81
C LYS A 375 -4.30 -4.11 19.06
N VAL A 376 -4.39 -3.60 17.82
CA VAL A 376 -3.20 -3.33 16.99
C VAL A 376 -2.39 -2.16 17.51
N GLY A 377 -3.04 -1.20 18.19
CA GLY A 377 -2.39 -0.06 18.84
C GLY A 377 -1.69 -0.39 20.17
N LEU A 378 -1.93 -1.59 20.72
CA LEU A 378 -1.27 -2.08 21.94
C LEU A 378 -0.95 -3.58 21.78
N PRO A 379 0.17 -3.94 21.16
CA PRO A 379 0.47 -5.32 20.80
C PRO A 379 0.79 -6.19 22.00
N VAL A 380 0.28 -7.44 21.99
CA VAL A 380 0.65 -8.52 22.90
C VAL A 380 1.36 -9.60 22.09
N GLY A 381 2.53 -10.02 22.55
CA GLY A 381 3.35 -11.04 21.88
C GLY A 381 4.20 -11.83 22.87
N ALA A 382 4.94 -12.82 22.39
CA ALA A 382 5.82 -13.68 23.18
C ALA A 382 7.30 -13.32 23.07
N GLY A 383 7.64 -12.14 22.55
CA GLY A 383 9.00 -11.67 22.36
C GLY A 383 9.70 -11.20 23.66
N PRO A 384 11.00 -10.81 23.56
CA PRO A 384 11.80 -10.41 24.71
C PRO A 384 11.38 -9.09 25.36
N TYR A 385 10.56 -8.29 24.66
CA TYR A 385 10.05 -7.02 25.14
C TYR A 385 8.53 -6.96 25.01
N ARG A 386 7.89 -6.25 25.94
CA ARG A 386 6.45 -5.97 25.94
C ARG A 386 6.18 -4.48 25.86
N ALA A 387 4.99 -4.12 25.41
CA ALA A 387 4.51 -2.74 25.42
C ALA A 387 4.56 -2.16 26.84
N SER A 388 4.97 -0.89 26.95
CA SER A 388 5.14 -0.16 28.19
C SER A 388 4.73 1.30 27.99
N ASN A 389 5.04 2.16 28.95
CA ASN A 389 4.85 3.61 28.87
C ASN A 389 6.09 4.36 29.39
N ALA A 390 6.07 5.69 29.36
CA ALA A 390 7.18 6.53 29.80
C ALA A 390 7.61 6.30 31.26
N LYS A 391 6.75 5.71 32.09
CA LYS A 391 7.00 5.43 33.50
C LYS A 391 7.38 3.97 33.79
N GLY A 392 7.30 3.10 32.78
CA GLY A 392 7.44 1.65 32.94
C GLY A 392 6.32 1.08 33.85
N SER A 393 5.10 1.53 33.65
CA SER A 393 3.95 1.19 34.49
C SER A 393 3.23 -0.05 33.97
N GLU A 394 2.57 -0.79 34.87
CA GLU A 394 1.71 -1.94 34.48
C GLU A 394 0.42 -1.50 33.79
N GLU A 395 -0.02 -0.26 33.98
CA GLU A 395 -1.17 0.33 33.28
C GLU A 395 -0.74 0.95 31.95
N VAL A 396 -0.85 0.18 30.88
CA VAL A 396 -0.49 0.60 29.53
C VAL A 396 -1.72 0.63 28.65
N SER A 397 -1.92 1.73 27.92
CA SER A 397 -2.95 1.90 26.89
C SER A 397 -2.27 2.28 25.57
N GLY A 398 -2.99 2.23 24.46
CA GLY A 398 -2.46 2.67 23.16
C GLY A 398 -1.90 4.09 23.21
N ASP A 399 -2.59 5.03 23.85
CA ASP A 399 -2.17 6.44 24.00
C ASP A 399 -0.95 6.63 24.89
N THR A 400 -0.67 5.71 25.81
CA THR A 400 0.53 5.75 26.66
C THR A 400 1.68 4.94 26.09
N PHE A 401 1.39 3.93 25.26
CA PHE A 401 2.38 3.15 24.54
C PHE A 401 3.04 3.95 23.41
N PHE A 402 2.23 4.63 22.61
CA PHE A 402 2.72 5.63 21.65
C PHE A 402 2.33 7.02 22.12
N ASN A 403 3.29 7.79 22.62
CA ASN A 403 3.06 9.11 23.17
C ASN A 403 4.21 10.07 22.85
N ASN A 404 3.88 11.30 22.42
CA ASN A 404 4.87 12.34 22.11
C ASN A 404 5.98 11.89 21.16
N ASN A 405 5.63 11.17 20.10
CA ASN A 405 6.57 10.61 19.12
C ASN A 405 7.54 9.55 19.71
N PHE A 406 7.17 8.91 20.80
CA PHE A 406 7.90 7.78 21.37
C PHE A 406 7.02 6.55 21.48
N ILE A 407 7.60 5.38 21.19
CA ILE A 407 7.04 4.07 21.49
C ILE A 407 7.89 3.48 22.61
N TYR A 408 7.24 2.92 23.63
CA TYR A 408 7.89 2.46 24.84
C TYR A 408 7.79 0.95 24.99
N TYR A 409 8.92 0.33 25.25
CA TYR A 409 9.01 -1.09 25.59
C TYR A 409 9.75 -1.31 26.89
N GLU A 410 9.37 -2.35 27.59
CA GLU A 410 10.15 -2.90 28.72
C GLU A 410 10.41 -4.39 28.51
N ARG A 411 11.43 -4.90 29.18
CA ARG A 411 11.76 -6.32 29.13
C ARG A 411 10.57 -7.15 29.61
N ASN A 412 10.20 -8.13 28.77
CA ASN A 412 9.12 -9.08 29.09
C ASN A 412 9.58 -10.02 30.21
N PRO A 413 8.93 -10.03 31.39
CA PRO A 413 9.32 -10.87 32.52
C PRO A 413 9.06 -12.36 32.26
N TYR A 414 8.21 -12.68 31.29
CA TYR A 414 7.84 -14.05 30.90
C TYR A 414 8.69 -14.62 29.77
N PHE A 415 9.57 -13.80 29.19
CA PHE A 415 10.49 -14.28 28.17
C PHE A 415 11.64 -15.03 28.81
N GLU A 416 11.55 -16.35 28.78
CA GLU A 416 12.60 -17.23 29.26
C GLU A 416 13.41 -17.79 28.11
N THR A 417 14.71 -17.66 28.21
CA THR A 417 15.62 -18.30 27.28
C THR A 417 15.83 -19.75 27.70
N VAL A 418 15.24 -20.65 26.95
CA VAL A 418 15.46 -22.09 27.14
C VAL A 418 16.25 -22.59 25.93
N GLY A 419 17.51 -22.96 26.16
CA GLY A 419 18.39 -23.53 25.15
C GLY A 419 19.69 -22.77 24.92
N GLU A 420 20.68 -23.45 24.35
CA GLU A 420 21.96 -22.87 23.97
C GLU A 420 21.80 -21.91 22.79
N GLY A 421 22.49 -20.76 22.85
CA GLY A 421 22.52 -19.78 21.75
C GLY A 421 21.42 -18.71 21.79
N ILE A 422 20.43 -18.78 22.66
CA ILE A 422 19.41 -17.76 22.81
C ILE A 422 19.88 -16.66 23.77
N GLN A 423 19.86 -15.40 23.32
CA GLN A 423 20.29 -14.27 24.14
C GLN A 423 19.15 -13.70 24.94
N ASN A 424 19.37 -13.53 26.23
CA ASN A 424 18.43 -12.82 27.12
C ASN A 424 18.36 -11.32 26.78
N ALA A 425 17.20 -10.74 26.91
CA ALA A 425 17.01 -9.30 26.88
C ALA A 425 17.79 -8.66 28.06
N LYS A 426 18.88 -7.96 27.77
CA LYS A 426 19.74 -7.34 28.81
C LYS A 426 19.28 -5.93 29.14
N ILE A 427 18.79 -5.18 28.17
CA ILE A 427 18.28 -3.82 28.32
C ILE A 427 16.91 -3.90 28.96
N LYS A 428 16.67 -3.11 30.02
CA LYS A 428 15.39 -3.13 30.74
C LYS A 428 14.30 -2.38 30.01
N TYR A 429 14.61 -1.18 29.47
CA TYR A 429 13.68 -0.30 28.79
C TYR A 429 14.23 0.10 27.43
N ILE A 430 13.39 0.06 26.41
CA ILE A 430 13.69 0.54 25.06
C ILE A 430 12.65 1.59 24.68
N ARG A 431 13.11 2.70 24.11
CA ARG A 431 12.28 3.75 23.54
C ARG A 431 12.62 3.90 22.08
N PHE A 432 11.64 3.85 21.22
CA PHE A 432 11.79 4.25 19.82
C PHE A 432 11.32 5.68 19.68
N LYS A 433 12.21 6.58 19.28
CA LYS A 433 11.90 7.98 18.97
C LYS A 433 11.64 8.12 17.48
N VAL A 434 10.55 8.74 17.12
CA VAL A 434 10.29 9.11 15.71
C VAL A 434 11.22 10.28 15.36
N VAL A 435 12.11 10.05 14.40
CA VAL A 435 13.09 11.03 13.91
C VAL A 435 13.05 11.05 12.38
N ALA A 436 13.10 12.23 11.77
CA ALA A 436 13.21 12.33 10.32
C ALA A 436 14.50 11.68 9.82
N SER A 437 14.48 11.03 8.67
CA SER A 437 15.59 10.20 8.17
C SER A 437 16.91 10.99 8.05
N ASP A 438 16.84 12.24 7.60
CA ASP A 438 17.97 13.16 7.47
C ASP A 438 18.49 13.70 8.81
N GLN A 439 17.74 13.50 9.91
CA GLN A 439 18.10 13.94 11.25
C GLN A 439 18.65 12.83 12.16
N ILE A 440 18.63 11.56 11.70
CA ILE A 440 19.07 10.43 12.51
C ILE A 440 20.53 10.58 12.92
N ILE A 441 21.42 10.93 11.98
CA ILE A 441 22.85 11.08 12.27
C ILE A 441 23.12 12.25 13.24
N ASN A 442 22.35 13.34 13.15
CA ASN A 442 22.45 14.46 14.07
C ASN A 442 21.96 14.07 15.48
N ALA A 443 20.86 13.33 15.57
CA ALA A 443 20.33 12.83 16.85
C ALA A 443 21.30 11.89 17.54
N LEU A 444 22.00 11.01 16.78
CA LEU A 444 23.07 10.17 17.30
C LEU A 444 24.26 11.00 17.78
N SER A 445 24.73 11.95 16.98
CA SER A 445 25.89 12.78 17.32
C SER A 445 25.67 13.68 18.54
N ASN A 446 24.43 14.12 18.76
CA ASN A 446 24.03 14.91 19.92
C ASN A 446 23.73 14.07 21.18
N GLY A 447 23.64 12.73 21.05
CA GLY A 447 23.26 11.85 22.13
C GLY A 447 21.76 11.87 22.47
N ASP A 448 20.92 12.30 21.52
CA ASP A 448 19.46 12.28 21.67
C ASP A 448 18.89 10.85 21.53
N ILE A 449 19.60 10.01 20.80
CA ILE A 449 19.34 8.57 20.65
C ILE A 449 20.66 7.79 20.76
N ASP A 450 20.59 6.55 21.23
CA ASP A 450 21.74 5.66 21.44
C ASP A 450 22.02 4.75 20.24
N TYR A 451 21.03 4.51 19.39
CA TYR A 451 21.09 3.66 18.21
C TYR A 451 20.20 4.24 17.11
N GLY A 452 20.63 4.12 15.88
CA GLY A 452 19.88 4.53 14.71
C GLY A 452 20.44 3.91 13.44
N ASP A 453 19.66 3.97 12.36
CA ASP A 453 20.00 3.45 11.05
C ASP A 453 19.94 4.59 10.01
N PRO A 454 20.94 5.49 10.01
CA PRO A 454 21.03 6.54 9.00
C PRO A 454 21.42 5.95 7.65
N SER A 455 21.06 6.64 6.56
CA SER A 455 21.48 6.24 5.22
C SER A 455 22.99 6.05 5.14
N ALA A 456 23.44 4.95 4.52
CA ALA A 456 24.85 4.60 4.37
C ALA A 456 25.52 5.51 3.33
N THR A 457 25.71 6.78 3.68
CA THR A 457 26.43 7.76 2.86
C THR A 457 27.83 8.01 3.43
N GLN A 458 28.79 8.41 2.57
CA GLN A 458 30.13 8.78 3.02
C GLN A 458 30.11 9.92 4.04
N GLU A 459 29.15 10.84 3.92
CA GLU A 459 28.98 11.98 4.84
C GLU A 459 28.51 11.49 6.22
N ASN A 460 27.53 10.60 6.27
CA ASN A 460 27.03 10.05 7.53
C ASN A 460 28.07 9.19 8.21
N ILE A 461 28.84 8.37 7.46
CA ILE A 461 29.96 7.57 7.99
C ILE A 461 31.02 8.51 8.59
N ALA A 462 31.46 9.52 7.84
CA ALA A 462 32.44 10.50 8.34
C ALA A 462 31.93 11.27 9.58
N THR A 463 30.65 11.61 9.62
CA THR A 463 30.02 12.26 10.77
C THR A 463 30.03 11.34 11.99
N ALA A 464 29.70 10.06 11.83
CA ALA A 464 29.75 9.08 12.90
C ALA A 464 31.18 8.91 13.44
N GLU A 465 32.18 8.76 12.57
CA GLU A 465 33.58 8.67 12.94
C GLU A 465 34.10 9.89 13.69
N ASN A 466 33.76 11.10 13.17
CA ASN A 466 34.16 12.36 13.81
C ASN A 466 33.51 12.56 15.18
N ALA A 467 32.29 12.06 15.36
CA ALA A 467 31.58 12.09 16.65
C ALA A 467 32.02 10.94 17.60
N GLY A 468 32.92 10.05 17.16
CA GLY A 468 33.36 8.91 17.95
C GLY A 468 32.30 7.83 18.13
N LEU A 469 31.33 7.74 17.24
CA LEU A 469 30.28 6.73 17.25
C LEU A 469 30.79 5.43 16.63
N GLY A 470 30.37 4.30 17.20
CA GLY A 470 30.55 2.99 16.54
C GLY A 470 29.59 2.83 15.39
N HIS A 471 30.03 2.28 14.28
CA HIS A 471 29.18 1.95 13.15
C HIS A 471 29.53 0.59 12.53
N VAL A 472 28.55 0.01 11.85
CA VAL A 472 28.70 -1.25 11.10
C VAL A 472 27.97 -1.09 9.77
N GLU A 473 28.65 -1.41 8.68
CA GLU A 473 28.04 -1.48 7.36
C GLU A 473 27.43 -2.87 7.14
N ILE A 474 26.15 -2.90 6.74
CA ILE A 474 25.42 -4.16 6.52
C ILE A 474 24.97 -4.21 5.06
N LEU A 475 25.30 -5.30 4.39
CA LEU A 475 24.76 -5.58 3.06
C LEU A 475 23.28 -5.87 3.16
N THR A 476 22.46 -5.07 2.46
CA THR A 476 21.03 -5.25 2.45
C THR A 476 20.58 -6.20 1.34
N SER A 477 19.51 -6.95 1.58
CA SER A 477 18.86 -7.78 0.57
C SER A 477 17.86 -7.01 -0.27
N GLY A 478 17.55 -5.77 0.11
CA GLY A 478 16.59 -4.90 -0.56
C GLY A 478 17.14 -4.23 -1.82
N TYR A 479 16.27 -3.63 -2.58
CA TYR A 479 16.62 -2.81 -3.74
C TYR A 479 15.67 -1.62 -3.91
N GLY A 480 16.21 -0.50 -4.40
CA GLY A 480 15.43 0.65 -4.82
C GLY A 480 14.98 0.52 -6.27
N TYR A 481 13.83 1.08 -6.60
CA TYR A 481 13.26 1.04 -7.94
C TYR A 481 12.46 2.31 -8.26
N VAL A 482 12.23 2.54 -9.55
CA VAL A 482 11.25 3.50 -10.06
C VAL A 482 10.05 2.72 -10.59
N GLY A 483 8.86 3.06 -10.12
CA GLY A 483 7.61 2.49 -10.60
C GLY A 483 6.83 3.50 -11.45
N ILE A 484 6.12 2.99 -12.46
CA ILE A 484 5.24 3.77 -13.34
C ILE A 484 3.90 3.05 -13.46
N ASN A 485 2.83 3.69 -13.02
CA ASN A 485 1.49 3.12 -13.05
C ASN A 485 0.85 3.27 -14.44
N PRO A 486 0.53 2.18 -15.16
CA PRO A 486 -0.07 2.24 -16.49
C PRO A 486 -1.49 2.85 -16.51
N ARG A 487 -2.15 2.95 -15.37
CA ARG A 487 -3.42 3.67 -15.26
C ARG A 487 -3.28 5.15 -15.60
N PHE A 488 -2.18 5.77 -15.15
CA PHE A 488 -1.92 7.21 -15.33
C PHE A 488 -1.01 7.50 -16.52
N VAL A 489 -0.15 6.54 -16.89
CA VAL A 489 0.73 6.61 -18.05
C VAL A 489 0.44 5.39 -18.93
N PRO A 490 -0.68 5.39 -19.67
CA PRO A 490 -1.20 4.18 -20.32
C PRO A 490 -0.31 3.68 -21.47
N ASN A 491 0.33 4.59 -22.22
CA ASN A 491 1.13 4.20 -23.38
C ASN A 491 2.48 3.62 -22.95
N ILE A 492 2.77 2.38 -23.38
CA ILE A 492 4.02 1.67 -23.05
C ILE A 492 5.26 2.40 -23.57
N THR A 493 5.16 3.04 -24.76
CA THR A 493 6.29 3.80 -25.31
C THR A 493 6.61 5.02 -24.47
N VAL A 494 5.60 5.69 -23.91
CA VAL A 494 5.81 6.81 -22.96
C VAL A 494 6.48 6.33 -21.68
N ARG A 495 6.05 5.19 -21.13
CA ARG A 495 6.72 4.61 -19.93
C ARG A 495 8.18 4.28 -20.22
N ARG A 496 8.48 3.67 -21.36
CA ARG A 496 9.86 3.37 -21.81
C ARG A 496 10.68 4.63 -22.02
N ALA A 497 10.08 5.66 -22.63
CA ALA A 497 10.72 6.96 -22.82
C ALA A 497 11.10 7.62 -21.48
N ILE A 498 10.22 7.58 -20.49
CA ILE A 498 10.49 8.07 -19.14
C ILE A 498 11.68 7.29 -18.51
N MET A 499 11.73 5.98 -18.65
CA MET A 499 12.84 5.17 -18.15
C MET A 499 14.17 5.51 -18.80
N LYS A 500 14.20 5.86 -20.09
CA LYS A 500 15.43 6.29 -20.78
C LYS A 500 15.97 7.63 -20.27
N ALA A 501 15.15 8.43 -19.59
CA ALA A 501 15.61 9.67 -18.95
C ALA A 501 16.24 9.44 -17.56
N MET A 502 16.16 8.24 -16.98
CA MET A 502 16.65 7.92 -15.64
C MET A 502 18.14 7.56 -15.64
N ASP A 503 18.97 8.49 -15.18
CA ASP A 503 20.41 8.25 -14.98
C ASP A 503 20.65 7.60 -13.60
N THR A 504 20.51 6.29 -13.53
CA THR A 504 20.71 5.54 -12.27
C THR A 504 22.11 5.63 -11.71
N ALA A 505 23.12 5.97 -12.54
CA ALA A 505 24.49 6.16 -12.09
C ALA A 505 24.60 7.33 -11.09
N LEU A 506 23.70 8.31 -11.14
CA LEU A 506 23.70 9.42 -10.18
C LEU A 506 23.45 8.97 -8.74
N ILE A 507 22.75 7.85 -8.53
CA ILE A 507 22.49 7.29 -7.19
C ILE A 507 23.83 6.80 -6.59
N THR A 508 24.60 6.02 -7.35
CA THR A 508 25.86 5.45 -6.88
C THR A 508 27.01 6.44 -6.88
N GLN A 509 26.97 7.45 -7.75
CA GLN A 509 28.02 8.47 -7.85
C GLN A 509 27.83 9.64 -6.89
N ASN A 510 26.58 10.03 -6.62
CA ASN A 510 26.28 11.23 -5.84
C ASN A 510 25.79 10.94 -4.42
N TYR A 511 24.91 9.97 -4.24
CA TYR A 511 24.33 9.65 -2.93
C TYR A 511 25.13 8.58 -2.20
N TYR A 512 25.27 7.38 -2.80
CA TYR A 512 26.00 6.25 -2.24
C TYR A 512 27.45 6.17 -2.81
N LYS A 513 28.22 7.21 -2.59
CA LYS A 513 29.63 7.27 -3.06
C LYS A 513 30.48 6.16 -2.43
N GLY A 514 31.58 5.80 -3.10
CA GLY A 514 32.56 4.88 -2.53
C GLY A 514 32.17 3.40 -2.55
N GLY A 515 31.20 3.02 -3.37
CA GLY A 515 30.79 1.61 -3.50
C GLY A 515 29.76 1.17 -2.46
N LEU A 516 29.10 2.10 -1.78
CA LEU A 516 28.05 1.82 -0.78
C LEU A 516 26.73 1.35 -1.39
N ALA A 517 26.59 1.39 -2.71
CA ALA A 517 25.48 0.78 -3.45
C ALA A 517 25.91 0.36 -4.85
N GLU A 518 25.18 -0.57 -5.43
CA GLU A 518 25.36 -1.07 -6.79
C GLU A 518 24.11 -0.85 -7.63
N ILE A 519 24.28 -0.65 -8.94
CA ILE A 519 23.18 -0.68 -9.89
C ILE A 519 22.83 -2.13 -10.17
N ILE A 520 21.55 -2.46 -10.09
CA ILE A 520 21.04 -3.79 -10.42
C ILE A 520 20.25 -3.77 -11.73
N TYR A 521 20.22 -4.91 -12.41
CA TYR A 521 19.54 -5.09 -13.70
C TYR A 521 18.43 -6.15 -13.63
N ARG A 522 18.15 -6.66 -12.44
CA ARG A 522 17.07 -7.59 -12.13
C ARG A 522 16.40 -7.15 -10.84
N PRO A 523 15.13 -7.47 -10.62
CA PRO A 523 14.37 -7.00 -9.45
C PRO A 523 14.71 -7.80 -8.19
N MET A 524 15.99 -7.88 -7.87
CA MET A 524 16.53 -8.49 -6.66
C MET A 524 17.94 -7.95 -6.38
N SER A 525 18.37 -8.00 -5.11
CA SER A 525 19.73 -7.61 -4.71
C SER A 525 20.77 -8.55 -5.31
N THR A 526 21.98 -8.02 -5.59
CA THR A 526 23.13 -8.81 -5.99
C THR A 526 23.57 -9.84 -4.93
N THR A 527 23.10 -9.65 -3.68
CA THR A 527 23.32 -10.62 -2.59
C THR A 527 22.42 -11.85 -2.68
N SER A 528 21.36 -11.80 -3.51
CA SER A 528 20.50 -12.96 -3.73
C SER A 528 21.23 -14.08 -4.46
N TRP A 529 21.04 -15.31 -4.01
CA TRP A 529 21.58 -16.50 -4.67
C TRP A 529 21.05 -16.69 -6.11
N ALA A 530 19.88 -16.12 -6.41
CA ALA A 530 19.23 -16.20 -7.72
C ALA A 530 19.66 -15.06 -8.67
N TYR A 531 20.44 -14.07 -8.20
CA TYR A 531 20.87 -12.97 -9.07
C TYR A 531 21.80 -13.47 -10.17
N PRO A 532 21.48 -13.28 -11.47
CA PRO A 532 22.34 -13.71 -12.57
C PRO A 532 23.60 -12.84 -12.61
N LYS A 533 24.76 -13.43 -12.32
CA LYS A 533 26.05 -12.71 -12.19
C LYS A 533 26.54 -12.06 -13.48
N ASP A 534 26.03 -12.50 -14.62
CA ASP A 534 26.32 -12.00 -15.97
C ASP A 534 25.21 -11.07 -16.51
N ALA A 535 24.23 -10.73 -15.69
CA ALA A 535 23.17 -9.79 -16.04
C ALA A 535 23.72 -8.36 -16.14
N ALA A 536 24.65 -8.10 -17.03
CA ALA A 536 24.92 -6.73 -17.40
C ALA A 536 23.89 -6.36 -18.45
N VAL A 537 22.92 -5.48 -18.19
CA VAL A 537 22.51 -4.59 -19.27
C VAL A 537 21.08 -4.11 -19.19
N TYR A 538 20.91 -2.85 -19.45
CA TYR A 538 19.68 -2.16 -19.86
C TYR A 538 19.06 -2.71 -21.16
N LYS A 539 19.53 -3.82 -21.70
CA LYS A 539 19.12 -4.39 -22.98
C LYS A 539 18.42 -5.72 -22.77
N ASN A 540 17.28 -5.86 -23.38
CA ASN A 540 16.64 -7.14 -23.57
C ASN A 540 16.65 -7.48 -25.07
N ALA A 541 17.66 -8.24 -25.51
CA ALA A 541 17.86 -8.58 -26.90
C ALA A 541 16.71 -9.42 -27.49
N ALA A 542 16.04 -10.25 -26.65
CA ALA A 542 14.90 -11.07 -27.09
C ALA A 542 13.67 -10.23 -27.44
N LEU A 543 13.52 -9.08 -26.79
CA LEU A 543 12.41 -8.14 -27.02
C LEU A 543 12.83 -6.93 -27.87
N GLY A 544 14.10 -6.86 -28.29
CA GLY A 544 14.63 -5.70 -29.05
C GLY A 544 14.66 -4.40 -28.24
N LEU A 545 14.68 -4.48 -26.90
CA LEU A 545 14.56 -3.33 -26.02
C LEU A 545 15.94 -2.86 -25.53
N ASP A 546 16.15 -1.56 -25.60
CA ASP A 546 17.32 -0.88 -25.04
C ASP A 546 16.87 0.29 -24.16
N TYR A 547 17.11 0.16 -22.84
CA TYR A 547 16.78 1.17 -21.83
C TYR A 547 17.99 2.00 -21.40
N SER A 548 19.08 2.01 -22.18
CA SER A 548 20.26 2.83 -21.89
C SER A 548 19.86 4.29 -21.75
N PHE A 549 20.49 4.97 -20.80
CA PHE A 549 20.24 6.38 -20.50
C PHE A 549 20.47 7.27 -21.72
N ASP A 550 19.47 8.07 -22.07
CA ASP A 550 19.53 9.09 -23.12
C ASP A 550 19.76 10.47 -22.53
N SER A 551 21.00 10.88 -22.40
CA SER A 551 21.41 12.18 -21.82
C SER A 551 20.95 13.38 -22.68
N THR A 552 20.72 13.17 -23.96
CA THR A 552 20.32 14.20 -24.93
C THR A 552 18.81 14.34 -25.05
N GLY A 553 18.07 13.27 -24.82
CA GLY A 553 16.63 13.18 -25.07
C GLY A 553 16.25 12.96 -26.54
N SER A 554 17.25 12.76 -27.43
CA SER A 554 16.97 12.60 -28.86
C SER A 554 16.27 11.27 -29.17
N GLU A 555 16.69 10.17 -28.52
CA GLU A 555 16.03 8.88 -28.67
C GLU A 555 14.62 8.90 -28.08
N ILE A 556 14.43 9.57 -26.95
CA ILE A 556 13.12 9.79 -26.33
C ILE A 556 12.19 10.54 -27.30
N GLU A 557 12.68 11.60 -27.92
CA GLU A 557 11.90 12.38 -28.89
C GLU A 557 11.51 11.55 -30.12
N ASP A 558 12.42 10.73 -30.63
CA ASP A 558 12.17 9.85 -31.78
C ASP A 558 11.15 8.76 -31.42
N MET A 559 11.22 8.19 -30.23
CA MET A 559 10.25 7.22 -29.71
C MET A 559 8.82 7.81 -29.66
N LEU A 560 8.68 9.04 -29.14
CA LEU A 560 7.38 9.71 -29.06
C LEU A 560 6.78 9.99 -30.45
N LYS A 561 7.60 10.48 -31.37
CA LYS A 561 7.18 10.74 -32.75
C LYS A 561 6.77 9.44 -33.45
N ALA A 562 7.54 8.36 -33.28
CA ALA A 562 7.23 7.05 -33.84
C ALA A 562 5.91 6.48 -33.29
N ALA A 563 5.60 6.76 -32.02
CA ALA A 563 4.34 6.39 -31.37
C ALA A 563 3.16 7.33 -31.75
N GLY A 564 3.37 8.30 -32.64
CA GLY A 564 2.32 9.19 -33.13
C GLY A 564 1.96 10.34 -32.17
N TYR A 565 2.85 10.72 -31.27
CA TYR A 565 2.67 11.93 -30.46
C TYR A 565 3.08 13.17 -31.25
N GLU A 566 2.27 14.22 -31.15
CA GLU A 566 2.52 15.52 -31.78
C GLU A 566 2.74 16.60 -30.71
N LYS A 567 3.66 17.53 -30.98
CA LYS A 567 3.97 18.62 -30.05
C LYS A 567 3.01 19.77 -30.26
N VAL A 568 2.17 20.06 -29.27
CA VAL A 568 1.21 21.17 -29.26
C VAL A 568 1.53 22.09 -28.09
N ASN A 569 1.80 23.37 -28.38
CA ASN A 569 2.24 24.36 -27.39
C ASN A 569 3.44 23.89 -26.56
N GLY A 570 4.42 23.24 -27.20
CA GLY A 570 5.64 22.77 -26.57
C GLY A 570 5.55 21.42 -25.85
N VAL A 571 4.36 20.84 -25.68
CA VAL A 571 4.13 19.57 -24.98
C VAL A 571 3.59 18.51 -25.94
N TYR A 572 4.14 17.30 -25.87
CA TYR A 572 3.66 16.18 -26.63
C TYR A 572 2.29 15.70 -26.17
N GLN A 573 1.43 15.37 -27.12
CA GLN A 573 0.10 14.81 -26.89
C GLN A 573 -0.33 13.88 -28.00
N LYS A 574 -1.24 12.96 -27.70
CA LYS A 574 -1.87 12.03 -28.65
C LYS A 574 -3.32 11.78 -28.26
N GLN A 575 -4.23 11.82 -29.23
CA GLN A 575 -5.60 11.34 -29.01
C GLN A 575 -5.60 9.80 -29.05
N ILE A 576 -6.10 9.17 -28.00
CA ILE A 576 -6.12 7.72 -27.84
C ILE A 576 -7.57 7.26 -27.80
N GLU A 577 -7.93 6.34 -28.71
CA GLU A 577 -9.28 5.77 -28.74
C GLU A 577 -9.57 5.03 -27.42
N GLY A 578 -10.70 5.32 -26.81
CA GLY A 578 -11.11 4.75 -25.53
C GLY A 578 -10.48 5.37 -24.28
N PHE A 579 -9.38 6.16 -24.43
CA PHE A 579 -8.70 6.82 -23.29
C PHE A 579 -8.84 8.35 -23.29
N GLY A 580 -9.04 8.96 -24.47
CA GLY A 580 -9.08 10.41 -24.60
C GLY A 580 -7.73 11.03 -24.98
N LEU A 581 -7.54 12.31 -24.64
CA LEU A 581 -6.30 13.03 -24.91
C LEU A 581 -5.22 12.67 -23.89
N ASP A 582 -4.20 11.94 -24.34
CA ASP A 582 -2.97 11.73 -23.54
C ASP A 582 -2.00 12.88 -23.80
N ARG A 583 -1.97 13.86 -22.90
CA ARG A 583 -1.03 14.99 -22.92
C ARG A 583 0.03 14.72 -21.85
N LEU A 584 1.31 14.80 -22.25
CA LEU A 584 2.44 14.46 -21.38
C LEU A 584 2.72 15.57 -20.34
N SER A 585 1.68 15.93 -19.58
CA SER A 585 1.69 17.00 -18.57
C SER A 585 0.70 16.74 -17.42
N GLY A 586 0.75 17.58 -16.39
CA GLY A 586 -0.20 17.57 -15.27
C GLY A 586 0.17 16.61 -14.15
N ALA A 587 -0.85 16.18 -13.38
CA ALA A 587 -0.67 15.37 -12.18
C ALA A 587 -0.02 14.01 -12.46
N ASN A 588 -0.27 13.41 -13.62
CA ASN A 588 0.27 12.10 -14.03
C ASN A 588 1.78 12.15 -14.34
N TYR A 589 2.36 13.32 -14.44
CA TYR A 589 3.78 13.52 -14.75
C TYR A 589 4.55 14.14 -13.58
N ARG A 590 4.18 13.78 -12.36
CA ARG A 590 4.92 14.07 -11.14
C ARG A 590 5.82 12.89 -10.79
N LEU A 591 7.12 13.15 -10.67
CA LEU A 591 8.10 12.19 -10.17
C LEU A 591 8.10 12.29 -8.64
N THR A 592 7.45 11.35 -7.97
CA THR A 592 7.17 11.41 -6.54
C THR A 592 8.23 10.69 -5.73
N ILE A 593 8.77 11.36 -4.71
CA ILE A 593 9.71 10.83 -3.73
C ILE A 593 8.99 10.66 -2.40
N ALA A 594 9.13 9.48 -1.79
CA ALA A 594 8.57 9.19 -0.48
C ALA A 594 9.38 9.93 0.62
N GLY A 595 8.63 10.45 1.62
CA GLY A 595 9.18 11.25 2.71
C GLY A 595 9.27 12.73 2.35
N GLY A 596 9.12 13.61 3.29
CA GLY A 596 9.08 15.06 3.09
C GLY A 596 10.46 15.71 2.82
N SER A 597 11.50 14.94 2.52
CA SER A 597 12.88 15.42 2.38
C SER A 597 13.42 15.22 0.96
N THR A 598 14.28 16.15 0.54
CA THR A 598 15.10 16.02 -0.67
C THR A 598 16.34 15.14 -0.47
N ASP A 599 16.66 14.78 0.77
CA ASP A 599 17.69 13.78 1.08
C ASP A 599 17.19 12.38 0.79
N HIS A 600 17.19 12.02 -0.49
CA HIS A 600 16.71 10.75 -0.98
C HIS A 600 17.59 10.29 -2.16
N PRO A 601 17.95 8.99 -2.23
CA PRO A 601 18.83 8.47 -3.28
C PRO A 601 18.39 8.83 -4.71
N ALA A 602 17.09 8.80 -4.99
CA ALA A 602 16.54 9.06 -6.31
C ALA A 602 16.38 10.55 -6.65
N TYR A 603 16.57 11.50 -5.69
CA TYR A 603 16.22 12.90 -5.92
C TYR A 603 17.02 13.53 -7.06
N ALA A 604 18.36 13.38 -7.06
CA ALA A 604 19.20 13.91 -8.13
C ALA A 604 18.89 13.28 -9.49
N MET A 605 18.60 11.98 -9.52
CA MET A 605 18.19 11.28 -10.74
C MET A 605 16.86 11.82 -11.28
N PHE A 606 15.86 12.03 -10.41
CA PHE A 606 14.57 12.61 -10.82
C PHE A 606 14.69 14.04 -11.32
N LEU A 607 15.52 14.88 -10.68
CA LEU A 607 15.79 16.23 -11.19
C LEU A 607 16.39 16.20 -12.59
N LYS A 608 17.37 15.32 -12.82
CA LYS A 608 17.98 15.15 -14.13
C LYS A 608 17.01 14.63 -15.18
N ALA A 609 16.20 13.64 -14.81
CA ALA A 609 15.15 13.11 -15.67
C ALA A 609 14.11 14.18 -16.03
N ALA A 610 13.66 14.98 -15.05
CA ALA A 610 12.74 16.09 -15.30
C ALA A 610 13.34 17.16 -16.24
N GLU A 611 14.63 17.50 -16.09
CA GLU A 611 15.33 18.41 -17.01
C GLU A 611 15.29 17.89 -18.46
N ILE A 612 15.61 16.61 -18.66
CA ILE A 612 15.65 15.99 -20.00
C ILE A 612 14.24 15.91 -20.58
N LEU A 613 13.29 15.37 -19.83
CA LEU A 613 11.91 15.20 -20.29
C LEU A 613 11.25 16.55 -20.63
N ASN A 614 11.44 17.58 -19.81
CA ASN A 614 10.91 18.93 -20.10
C ASN A 614 11.54 19.53 -21.35
N ARG A 615 12.84 19.33 -21.57
CA ARG A 615 13.52 19.78 -22.79
C ARG A 615 12.98 19.07 -24.03
N VAL A 616 12.66 17.79 -23.93
CA VAL A 616 12.07 16.99 -25.02
C VAL A 616 10.66 17.46 -25.35
N GLY A 617 9.85 17.82 -24.36
CA GLY A 617 8.47 18.25 -24.55
C GLY A 617 7.45 17.52 -23.68
N PHE A 618 7.87 17.08 -22.51
CA PHE A 618 6.97 16.78 -21.39
C PHE A 618 6.80 18.03 -20.53
N GLU A 619 5.89 17.96 -19.59
CA GLU A 619 5.79 18.90 -18.45
C GLU A 619 5.83 18.10 -17.17
N VAL A 620 7.04 17.85 -16.67
CA VAL A 620 7.34 16.99 -15.52
C VAL A 620 7.78 17.81 -14.32
N LYS A 621 7.33 17.44 -13.12
CA LYS A 621 7.77 18.02 -11.84
C LYS A 621 8.27 16.95 -10.90
N VAL A 622 9.32 17.24 -10.14
CA VAL A 622 9.74 16.41 -9.01
C VAL A 622 9.04 16.92 -7.76
N VAL A 623 8.41 16.02 -7.02
CA VAL A 623 7.69 16.32 -5.78
C VAL A 623 8.11 15.37 -4.67
N THR A 624 8.16 15.89 -3.43
CA THR A 624 8.31 15.08 -2.22
C THR A 624 6.97 14.96 -1.53
N SER A 625 6.66 13.82 -0.93
CA SER A 625 5.39 13.62 -0.23
C SER A 625 5.59 12.76 1.00
N GLN A 626 5.08 13.21 2.15
CA GLN A 626 5.06 12.43 3.39
C GLN A 626 4.04 11.30 3.34
N THR A 627 2.99 11.43 2.52
CA THR A 627 1.94 10.43 2.34
C THR A 627 2.23 9.45 1.21
N ALA A 628 3.37 9.60 0.51
CA ALA A 628 3.66 8.83 -0.71
C ALA A 628 3.53 7.32 -0.55
N LEU A 629 3.89 6.72 0.60
CA LEU A 629 3.76 5.27 0.79
C LEU A 629 2.30 4.84 0.94
N SER A 630 1.46 5.62 1.61
CA SER A 630 0.02 5.36 1.69
C SER A 630 -0.67 5.60 0.34
N ASP A 631 -0.26 6.64 -0.39
CA ASP A 631 -0.77 6.94 -1.73
C ASP A 631 -0.34 5.87 -2.75
N LEU A 632 0.86 5.33 -2.61
CA LEU A 632 1.35 4.20 -3.40
C LEU A 632 0.49 2.95 -3.14
N SER A 633 0.27 2.61 -1.87
CA SER A 633 -0.58 1.48 -1.49
C SER A 633 -2.01 1.63 -2.01
N ALA A 634 -2.54 2.84 -2.04
CA ALA A 634 -3.86 3.16 -2.57
C ALA A 634 -3.89 3.28 -4.11
N GLY A 635 -2.75 3.12 -4.81
CA GLY A 635 -2.66 3.21 -6.26
C GLY A 635 -2.85 4.62 -6.85
N LYS A 636 -2.54 5.67 -6.06
CA LYS A 636 -2.72 7.07 -6.45
C LYS A 636 -1.50 7.66 -7.18
N LEU A 637 -0.33 7.07 -7.03
CA LEU A 637 0.89 7.58 -7.65
C LEU A 637 1.03 7.14 -9.11
N ALA A 638 1.41 8.08 -9.95
CA ALA A 638 1.69 7.81 -11.37
C ALA A 638 3.15 7.36 -11.58
N ILE A 639 4.11 8.07 -11.00
CA ILE A 639 5.55 7.76 -11.13
C ILE A 639 6.19 7.99 -9.75
N TRP A 640 6.89 6.99 -9.23
CA TRP A 640 7.47 7.07 -7.88
C TRP A 640 8.82 6.40 -7.77
N ALA A 641 9.58 6.76 -6.75
CA ALA A 641 10.75 6.02 -6.29
C ALA A 641 10.42 5.38 -4.93
N ALA A 642 10.70 4.10 -4.80
CA ALA A 642 10.51 3.32 -3.58
C ALA A 642 11.56 2.22 -3.45
N ALA A 643 11.48 1.42 -2.39
CA ALA A 643 12.37 0.29 -2.17
C ALA A 643 11.58 -0.92 -1.67
N TRP A 644 12.09 -2.10 -2.00
CA TRP A 644 11.62 -3.37 -1.46
C TRP A 644 12.66 -3.96 -0.50
N SER A 645 12.17 -4.55 0.58
CA SER A 645 12.94 -5.53 1.33
C SER A 645 12.74 -6.89 0.67
N SER A 646 13.82 -7.59 0.34
CA SER A 646 13.72 -8.93 -0.24
C SER A 646 13.74 -10.00 0.84
N THR A 647 12.99 -11.06 0.60
CA THR A 647 13.06 -12.31 1.38
C THR A 647 14.15 -13.23 0.82
N VAL A 648 14.46 -14.31 1.52
CA VAL A 648 15.39 -15.33 1.03
C VAL A 648 14.86 -16.00 -0.25
N ASP A 649 13.54 -16.15 -0.34
CA ASP A 649 12.86 -16.59 -1.54
C ASP A 649 12.75 -15.46 -2.55
N PRO A 650 13.35 -15.57 -3.75
CA PRO A 650 13.29 -14.56 -4.79
C PRO A 650 11.99 -14.61 -5.61
N ASP A 651 10.90 -15.13 -5.08
CA ASP A 651 9.62 -15.24 -5.77
C ASP A 651 9.11 -13.88 -6.26
N MET A 652 8.81 -13.83 -7.56
CA MET A 652 8.36 -12.65 -8.25
C MET A 652 6.84 -12.55 -8.38
N TYR A 653 6.09 -13.60 -7.99
CA TYR A 653 4.64 -13.68 -8.19
C TYR A 653 3.90 -12.49 -7.56
N GLN A 654 4.20 -12.18 -6.31
CA GLN A 654 3.52 -11.12 -5.58
C GLN A 654 3.56 -9.76 -6.31
N ILE A 655 4.68 -9.43 -6.93
CA ILE A 655 4.94 -8.10 -7.51
C ILE A 655 4.64 -8.07 -9.00
N TYR A 656 4.93 -9.15 -9.73
CA TYR A 656 4.96 -9.15 -11.18
C TYR A 656 3.88 -9.99 -11.87
N HIS A 657 3.21 -10.89 -11.14
CA HIS A 657 2.16 -11.70 -11.75
C HIS A 657 0.84 -10.94 -11.79
N ILE A 658 0.16 -10.96 -12.96
CA ILE A 658 -1.10 -10.24 -13.18
C ILE A 658 -2.24 -10.73 -12.27
N ASP A 659 -2.19 -11.98 -11.83
CA ASP A 659 -3.18 -12.59 -10.94
C ASP A 659 -2.81 -12.46 -9.44
N SER A 660 -1.75 -11.73 -9.11
CA SER A 660 -1.39 -11.47 -7.72
C SER A 660 -2.53 -10.76 -7.00
N GLN A 661 -2.90 -11.30 -5.83
CA GLN A 661 -3.91 -10.73 -4.94
C GLN A 661 -3.32 -9.76 -3.90
N ALA A 662 -2.03 -9.48 -3.96
CA ALA A 662 -1.41 -8.49 -3.09
C ALA A 662 -2.01 -7.12 -3.36
N SER A 663 -2.77 -6.59 -2.38
CA SER A 663 -3.59 -5.39 -2.53
C SER A 663 -2.78 -4.17 -3.01
N SER A 664 -1.58 -3.95 -2.47
CA SER A 664 -0.74 -2.83 -2.88
C SER A 664 -0.30 -2.91 -4.34
N THR A 665 0.23 -4.06 -4.79
CA THR A 665 0.73 -4.20 -6.16
C THR A 665 -0.37 -4.23 -7.20
N SER A 666 -1.50 -4.85 -6.91
CA SER A 666 -2.65 -4.86 -7.81
C SER A 666 -3.17 -3.44 -8.10
N ASN A 667 -2.98 -2.50 -7.16
CA ASN A 667 -3.35 -1.09 -7.31
C ASN A 667 -2.39 -0.30 -8.22
N TRP A 668 -1.21 -0.84 -8.54
CA TRP A 668 -0.21 -0.16 -9.38
C TRP A 668 -0.48 -0.33 -10.89
N GLY A 669 -1.70 -0.65 -11.26
CA GLY A 669 -2.18 -0.73 -12.63
C GLY A 669 -2.48 -2.14 -13.11
N TYR A 670 -2.16 -3.19 -12.39
CA TYR A 670 -2.45 -4.57 -12.78
C TYR A 670 -3.95 -4.83 -12.99
N LYS A 671 -4.79 -4.30 -12.10
CA LYS A 671 -6.26 -4.39 -12.23
C LYS A 671 -6.76 -3.78 -13.55
N GLN A 672 -6.22 -2.62 -13.94
CA GLN A 672 -6.61 -1.94 -15.16
C GLN A 672 -6.15 -2.70 -16.39
N VAL A 673 -4.92 -3.21 -16.39
CA VAL A 673 -4.38 -4.02 -17.48
C VAL A 673 -5.18 -5.31 -17.64
N LYS A 674 -5.48 -6.00 -16.53
CA LYS A 674 -6.30 -7.23 -16.55
C LYS A 674 -7.70 -6.96 -17.08
N ALA A 675 -8.36 -5.89 -16.62
CA ALA A 675 -9.66 -5.47 -17.14
C ALA A 675 -9.60 -5.06 -18.62
N GLY A 676 -8.55 -4.36 -19.03
CA GLY A 676 -8.33 -3.98 -20.43
C GLY A 676 -8.18 -5.18 -21.35
N LYS A 677 -7.42 -6.20 -20.95
CA LYS A 677 -7.27 -7.46 -21.71
C LYS A 677 -8.58 -8.21 -21.96
N ALA A 678 -9.57 -8.03 -21.12
CA ALA A 678 -10.87 -8.64 -21.26
C ALA A 678 -11.80 -7.89 -22.23
N THR A 679 -11.38 -6.74 -22.79
CA THR A 679 -12.18 -5.91 -23.70
C THR A 679 -11.72 -6.06 -25.15
N GLU A 680 -12.65 -5.86 -26.11
CA GLU A 680 -12.32 -5.83 -27.54
C GLU A 680 -11.44 -4.63 -27.94
N ALA A 681 -11.36 -3.60 -27.07
CA ALA A 681 -10.54 -2.40 -27.27
C ALA A 681 -9.09 -2.57 -26.80
N TYR A 682 -8.69 -3.76 -26.34
CA TYR A 682 -7.34 -4.04 -25.91
C TYR A 682 -6.32 -3.83 -27.03
N SER A 683 -5.29 -3.05 -26.76
CA SER A 683 -4.15 -2.84 -27.64
C SER A 683 -2.85 -3.12 -26.89
N GLU A 684 -1.93 -3.90 -27.47
CA GLU A 684 -0.61 -4.16 -26.91
C GLU A 684 0.20 -2.88 -26.68
N GLU A 685 -0.08 -1.80 -27.43
CA GLU A 685 0.54 -0.48 -27.23
C GLU A 685 0.22 0.11 -25.84
N TYR A 686 -0.94 -0.22 -25.29
CA TYR A 686 -1.43 0.28 -24.00
C TYR A 686 -1.38 -0.77 -22.89
N ASN A 687 -0.59 -1.80 -23.09
CA ASN A 687 -0.40 -2.88 -22.16
C ASN A 687 0.98 -2.84 -21.48
N ILE A 688 1.13 -3.68 -20.44
CA ILE A 688 2.41 -3.89 -19.76
C ILE A 688 3.22 -4.92 -20.52
#